data_7feb6a5991a0fb85843baaa5f1efd2d4
#
_entry.id   7feb6a5991a0fb85843baaa5f1efd2d4
#
_cell.length_a   1.000
_cell.length_b   1.000
_cell.length_c   1.000
_cell.angle_alpha   90.00
_cell.angle_beta   90.00
_cell.angle_gamma   90.00
#
_symmetry.space_group_name_H-M   'P 1'
#
loop_
_entity.id
_entity.type
_entity.pdbx_description
1 polymer ?
#
loop_
_entity_poly.entity_id
_entity_poly.type
_entity_poly.pdbx_seq_one_letter_code
_entity_poly.pdbx_strand_id
1 'polypeptide(L)'
;MKKTIITSILLAALTANAQTFQLNADGYFNAGGTDVMAFSDFYPEGHQGGVCIIMNGRRIATNGDIRLEATPGQWQPVPKQLDRNAADGRITTTLCYPDSSRHMTGFNPMVYPEWRVNYTVTVEPQGRGILVTVDLDNPVPDFLLGKAGFNLEFFPGELFGKPWLMDQQSGIYPQQPNAPLLQMSTNRGHDGNYFVGRGQKADPKQLDGEGYSPLRADDIIAAPYAVGRKFTSRPDDPTQKLTVESLTSDLKLYDGRMNHNNGWFVLRSEIARGATKNAVRWLITPEIDEQWHYPPVIQISQVGYLPQQPKRVVIETDKRESPLGDMHLVKIGANGETIVRKITPTVWGQFLRYRYLTADFSDVMEPGLYQICYGKSRSSVFRIASDVYERGVWQPVIEYFLPVQMCHMRVSEKYRIWHDACHLDDALMARVGNHIDGYDQRPGLSRFKEGERVPGVNIGGWHDAGDFDLRVESQAGEAYILALAYEQFRTDIDVTSIDHQRHRVEIHEPDGRNDILQQVENGALTVVRSYQALGRLYRGIICSTLRQYAMLGDAAAMTDGEANNDDDRWIFTEDNPIRALSTAAQLAGAARVLRGFNDGLSQECLDIAVTLYSQSSSDSRIARAKLHTAVELYLTTGEESYLDFILNQQDLITKSVNYTGWFTARIAKLLETEKDKRSKAFVKAFRAALANYKIQLDKQSAETPYGVPYRPSIWGAGWDIQRFGFEYYFLTDAYPDIFPKETVYNALNFILGCHPGSNSASFASGVGAHSATVAYGLNRADWSYIPGGVVSGTALIRPDFPELLEFPFLWQQTEYVLGGGSSHYMFLVLAASSEKGSKLPELPAD
;
A
#
# COMPACT_ATOMS: atom_id res chain seq x y z
N MET A 1 -84.72 -30.70 -0.25
CA MET A 1 -83.62 -30.63 0.79
C MET A 1 -82.25 -30.59 0.10
N LYS A 2 -81.74 -29.42 -0.12
CA LYS A 2 -80.36 -29.22 -0.67
C LYS A 2 -79.41 -28.98 0.46
N LYS A 3 -78.40 -29.84 0.63
CA LYS A 3 -77.31 -29.65 1.56
C LYS A 3 -76.24 -28.80 0.89
N THR A 4 -76.01 -27.63 1.43
CA THR A 4 -74.89 -26.76 1.03
C THR A 4 -73.67 -27.18 1.85
N ILE A 5 -72.60 -27.65 1.18
CA ILE A 5 -71.28 -27.90 1.78
C ILE A 5 -70.50 -26.61 1.68
N ILE A 6 -70.20 -26.03 2.86
CA ILE A 6 -69.26 -24.89 2.98
C ILE A 6 -67.88 -25.47 3.11
N THR A 7 -67.06 -25.34 2.07
CA THR A 7 -65.66 -25.70 2.09
C THR A 7 -64.87 -24.49 2.64
N SER A 8 -64.42 -24.60 3.86
CA SER A 8 -63.52 -23.62 4.47
C SER A 8 -62.13 -23.78 3.86
N ILE A 9 -61.71 -22.84 3.02
CA ILE A 9 -60.34 -22.74 2.57
C ILE A 9 -59.53 -22.09 3.69
N LEU A 10 -58.76 -22.91 4.38
CA LEU A 10 -57.69 -22.41 5.30
C LEU A 10 -56.59 -21.82 4.44
N LEU A 11 -56.55 -20.52 4.31
CA LEU A 11 -55.36 -19.79 3.79
C LEU A 11 -54.29 -19.88 4.85
N ALA A 12 -53.40 -20.85 4.78
CA ALA A 12 -52.17 -20.86 5.51
C ALA A 12 -51.31 -19.72 4.94
N ALA A 13 -51.28 -18.57 5.58
CA ALA A 13 -50.31 -17.55 5.34
C ALA A 13 -48.96 -18.14 5.77
N LEU A 14 -48.19 -18.61 4.80
CA LEU A 14 -46.75 -18.78 4.95
C LEU A 14 -46.17 -17.37 5.23
N THR A 15 -46.11 -16.97 6.50
CA THR A 15 -45.17 -15.95 6.87
C THR A 15 -43.79 -16.54 6.63
N ALA A 16 -43.25 -16.30 5.46
CA ALA A 16 -41.81 -16.41 5.28
C ALA A 16 -41.19 -15.54 6.41
N ASN A 17 -40.58 -16.17 7.36
CA ASN A 17 -39.74 -15.48 8.33
C ASN A 17 -38.64 -14.79 7.53
N ALA A 18 -38.84 -13.50 7.20
CA ALA A 18 -37.81 -12.69 6.61
C ALA A 18 -36.64 -12.72 7.60
N GLN A 19 -35.56 -13.32 7.17
CA GLN A 19 -34.38 -13.42 8.01
C GLN A 19 -33.95 -12.00 8.38
N THR A 20 -33.93 -11.72 9.66
CA THR A 20 -33.45 -10.44 10.20
C THR A 20 -31.97 -10.53 10.42
N PHE A 21 -31.28 -9.44 10.30
CA PHE A 21 -29.86 -9.34 10.63
C PHE A 21 -29.60 -9.80 12.07
N GLN A 22 -28.59 -10.62 12.28
CA GLN A 22 -28.16 -11.10 13.58
C GLN A 22 -26.78 -10.52 13.92
N LEU A 23 -26.63 -9.97 15.11
CA LEU A 23 -25.34 -9.55 15.63
C LEU A 23 -24.52 -10.82 15.97
N ASN A 24 -23.35 -10.96 15.36
CA ASN A 24 -22.48 -12.12 15.56
C ASN A 24 -21.43 -11.85 16.66
N ALA A 25 -20.62 -12.88 16.96
CA ALA A 25 -19.59 -12.81 17.99
C ALA A 25 -18.43 -11.86 17.63
N ASP A 26 -18.23 -11.59 16.34
CA ASP A 26 -17.20 -10.69 15.83
C ASP A 26 -17.67 -9.22 15.85
N GLY A 27 -18.89 -8.96 16.33
CA GLY A 27 -19.45 -7.62 16.56
C GLY A 27 -19.93 -6.93 15.29
N TYR A 28 -20.41 -7.67 14.30
CA TYR A 28 -21.11 -7.12 13.13
C TYR A 28 -22.41 -7.88 12.83
N PHE A 29 -23.29 -7.28 12.05
CA PHE A 29 -24.55 -7.92 11.65
C PHE A 29 -24.35 -8.80 10.43
N ASN A 30 -24.97 -9.99 10.45
CA ASN A 30 -24.98 -10.92 9.34
C ASN A 30 -26.40 -11.37 9.00
N ALA A 31 -26.70 -11.47 7.68
CA ALA A 31 -27.90 -12.10 7.15
C ALA A 31 -27.57 -12.70 5.78
N GLY A 32 -27.62 -14.03 5.65
CA GLY A 32 -27.26 -14.73 4.41
C GLY A 32 -25.82 -14.38 3.98
N GLY A 33 -25.66 -13.91 2.75
CA GLY A 33 -24.38 -13.46 2.19
C GLY A 33 -24.05 -11.97 2.47
N THR A 34 -24.82 -11.31 3.36
CA THR A 34 -24.68 -9.88 3.62
C THR A 34 -24.20 -9.61 5.04
N ASP A 35 -23.16 -8.77 5.17
CA ASP A 35 -22.62 -8.30 6.44
C ASP A 35 -22.74 -6.78 6.53
N VAL A 36 -23.09 -6.26 7.72
CA VAL A 36 -23.05 -4.85 8.04
C VAL A 36 -22.12 -4.63 9.22
N MET A 37 -20.96 -4.07 8.94
CA MET A 37 -19.95 -3.70 9.92
C MET A 37 -20.11 -2.22 10.31
N ALA A 38 -19.67 -1.83 11.48
CA ALA A 38 -19.70 -0.44 11.91
C ALA A 38 -18.49 -0.10 12.78
N PHE A 39 -17.75 0.92 12.37
CA PHE A 39 -16.64 1.55 13.11
C PHE A 39 -15.54 0.58 13.55
N SER A 40 -15.08 -0.24 12.60
CA SER A 40 -14.03 -1.23 12.88
C SER A 40 -12.63 -0.65 12.71
N ASP A 41 -12.47 0.40 11.88
CA ASP A 41 -11.18 1.01 11.61
C ASP A 41 -11.33 2.48 11.18
N PHE A 42 -10.33 3.29 11.53
CA PHE A 42 -10.14 4.63 11.01
C PHE A 42 -8.69 4.78 10.56
N TYR A 43 -8.53 5.02 9.29
CA TYR A 43 -7.27 5.52 8.74
C TYR A 43 -7.29 7.06 8.77
N PRO A 44 -6.14 7.75 8.84
CA PRO A 44 -6.10 9.21 8.91
C PRO A 44 -6.92 9.94 7.84
N GLU A 45 -7.01 9.38 6.66
CA GLU A 45 -7.80 9.90 5.53
C GLU A 45 -9.27 9.43 5.53
N GLY A 46 -9.68 8.65 6.51
CA GLY A 46 -11.07 8.29 6.72
C GLY A 46 -11.68 7.25 5.77
N HIS A 47 -10.86 6.52 5.03
CA HIS A 47 -11.34 5.66 3.94
C HIS A 47 -11.70 4.22 4.34
N GLN A 48 -11.56 3.83 5.60
CA GLN A 48 -11.75 2.45 6.05
C GLN A 48 -12.53 2.32 7.36
N GLY A 49 -13.43 3.25 7.64
CA GLY A 49 -14.22 3.24 8.88
C GLY A 49 -15.71 3.46 8.65
N GLY A 50 -16.46 3.59 9.74
CA GLY A 50 -17.89 3.88 9.71
C GLY A 50 -18.76 2.66 9.39
N VAL A 51 -19.97 2.92 8.88
CA VAL A 51 -20.87 1.86 8.43
C VAL A 51 -20.37 1.33 7.09
N CYS A 52 -20.20 0.00 7.03
CA CYS A 52 -19.68 -0.71 5.88
C CYS A 52 -20.60 -1.89 5.55
N ILE A 53 -20.89 -2.11 4.28
CA ILE A 53 -21.80 -3.14 3.79
C ILE A 53 -21.07 -4.05 2.81
N ILE A 54 -21.02 -5.33 3.14
CA ILE A 54 -20.46 -6.38 2.31
C ILE A 54 -21.62 -7.26 1.85
N MET A 55 -21.74 -7.43 0.56
CA MET A 55 -22.75 -8.30 -0.04
C MET A 55 -22.06 -9.35 -0.94
N ASN A 56 -22.34 -10.61 -0.67
CA ASN A 56 -21.85 -11.71 -1.49
C ASN A 56 -20.33 -11.68 -1.72
N GLY A 57 -19.58 -11.41 -0.65
CA GLY A 57 -18.11 -11.36 -0.67
C GLY A 57 -17.52 -10.11 -1.30
N ARG A 58 -18.31 -9.05 -1.52
CA ARG A 58 -17.85 -7.75 -2.05
C ARG A 58 -18.27 -6.61 -1.13
N ARG A 59 -17.39 -5.68 -0.87
CA ARG A 59 -17.69 -4.44 -0.15
C ARG A 59 -18.42 -3.48 -1.08
N ILE A 60 -19.72 -3.34 -0.90
CA ILE A 60 -20.59 -2.53 -1.75
C ILE A 60 -20.56 -1.06 -1.35
N ALA A 61 -20.56 -0.79 -0.04
CA ALA A 61 -20.55 0.55 0.50
C ALA A 61 -19.71 0.62 1.79
N THR A 62 -19.15 1.79 2.08
CA THR A 62 -18.26 2.01 3.21
C THR A 62 -18.32 3.46 3.70
N ASN A 63 -17.53 3.80 4.72
CA ASN A 63 -17.34 5.16 5.25
C ASN A 63 -18.64 5.86 5.66
N GLY A 64 -19.62 5.07 6.15
CA GLY A 64 -20.87 5.59 6.65
C GLY A 64 -20.69 6.38 7.94
N ASP A 65 -20.41 7.69 7.82
CA ASP A 65 -20.11 8.58 8.95
C ASP A 65 -20.35 10.05 8.63
N ILE A 66 -20.23 10.90 9.65
CA ILE A 66 -20.24 12.34 9.48
C ILE A 66 -19.01 12.80 8.70
N ARG A 67 -19.25 13.69 7.75
CA ARG A 67 -18.23 14.38 6.96
C ARG A 67 -18.48 15.88 7.00
N LEU A 68 -17.38 16.64 6.94
CA LEU A 68 -17.40 18.10 6.93
C LEU A 68 -16.77 18.60 5.62
N GLU A 69 -17.61 18.79 4.62
CA GLU A 69 -17.19 19.14 3.26
C GLU A 69 -18.35 19.82 2.53
N ALA A 70 -18.07 20.78 1.69
CA ALA A 70 -19.09 21.47 0.87
C ALA A 70 -19.61 20.54 -0.24
N THR A 71 -18.75 19.73 -0.81
CA THR A 71 -19.05 18.67 -1.77
C THR A 71 -18.12 17.49 -1.53
N PRO A 72 -18.54 16.24 -1.73
CA PRO A 72 -17.71 15.07 -1.51
C PRO A 72 -16.42 15.06 -2.34
N GLY A 73 -15.37 14.49 -1.76
CA GLY A 73 -14.04 14.38 -2.37
C GLY A 73 -13.02 15.38 -1.86
N GLN A 74 -13.39 16.26 -0.94
CA GLN A 74 -12.45 17.16 -0.28
C GLN A 74 -11.70 16.47 0.88
N TRP A 75 -10.48 16.92 1.16
CA TRP A 75 -9.79 16.56 2.38
C TRP A 75 -10.52 17.10 3.59
N GLN A 76 -10.60 16.33 4.66
CA GLN A 76 -11.39 16.70 5.81
C GLN A 76 -10.80 16.15 7.11
N PRO A 77 -11.13 16.80 8.25
CA PRO A 77 -10.78 16.28 9.54
C PRO A 77 -11.38 14.89 9.78
N VAL A 78 -10.70 14.08 10.57
CA VAL A 78 -11.16 12.75 10.95
C VAL A 78 -11.78 12.73 12.34
N PRO A 79 -12.78 11.88 12.59
CA PRO A 79 -13.32 11.67 13.92
C PRO A 79 -12.42 10.78 14.78
N LYS A 80 -12.63 10.83 16.09
CA LYS A 80 -12.04 9.91 17.06
C LYS A 80 -13.13 9.04 17.66
N GLN A 81 -12.97 7.74 17.58
CA GLN A 81 -13.82 6.82 18.30
C GLN A 81 -13.50 6.87 19.81
N LEU A 82 -14.51 7.16 20.62
CA LEU A 82 -14.41 7.21 22.08
C LEU A 82 -14.84 5.90 22.71
N ASP A 83 -15.93 5.32 22.20
CA ASP A 83 -16.49 4.05 22.69
C ASP A 83 -17.21 3.31 21.58
N ARG A 84 -17.27 1.99 21.69
CA ARG A 84 -18.05 1.12 20.82
C ARG A 84 -18.62 -0.05 21.62
N ASN A 85 -19.92 -0.19 21.56
CA ASN A 85 -20.65 -1.30 22.18
C ASN A 85 -21.44 -2.07 21.11
N ALA A 86 -21.23 -3.38 21.04
CA ALA A 86 -21.97 -4.28 20.15
C ALA A 86 -22.66 -5.33 21.02
N ALA A 87 -23.85 -5.04 21.49
CA ALA A 87 -24.65 -5.85 22.39
C ALA A 87 -26.15 -5.59 22.19
N ASP A 88 -26.98 -6.43 22.73
CA ASP A 88 -28.44 -6.30 22.76
C ASP A 88 -29.05 -6.06 21.36
N GLY A 89 -28.47 -6.71 20.33
CA GLY A 89 -28.95 -6.62 18.95
C GLY A 89 -28.67 -5.29 18.26
N ARG A 90 -27.78 -4.46 18.79
CA ARG A 90 -27.38 -3.19 18.19
C ARG A 90 -25.89 -2.93 18.32
N ILE A 91 -25.36 -2.08 17.46
CA ILE A 91 -24.02 -1.50 17.57
C ILE A 91 -24.17 -0.02 17.82
N THR A 92 -23.58 0.47 18.90
CA THR A 92 -23.58 1.89 19.27
C THR A 92 -22.13 2.35 19.35
N THR A 93 -21.79 3.39 18.60
CA THR A 93 -20.46 3.97 18.60
C THR A 93 -20.54 5.45 18.94
N THR A 94 -19.80 5.88 19.96
CA THR A 94 -19.64 7.28 20.33
C THR A 94 -18.34 7.81 19.77
N LEU A 95 -18.42 8.92 19.07
CA LEU A 95 -17.30 9.55 18.40
C LEU A 95 -17.20 11.04 18.80
N CYS A 96 -16.00 11.58 18.75
CA CYS A 96 -15.72 13.01 18.84
C CYS A 96 -15.22 13.51 17.48
N TYR A 97 -15.81 14.56 16.98
CA TYR A 97 -15.41 15.14 15.70
C TYR A 97 -15.04 16.62 15.87
N PRO A 98 -13.94 17.05 15.30
CA PRO A 98 -12.85 16.23 14.77
C PRO A 98 -11.96 15.66 15.88
N ASP A 99 -11.10 14.73 15.54
CA ASP A 99 -10.05 14.24 16.46
C ASP A 99 -9.00 15.32 16.67
N SER A 100 -9.08 16.05 17.77
CA SER A 100 -8.16 17.16 18.07
C SER A 100 -6.68 16.74 18.18
N SER A 101 -6.40 15.46 18.42
CA SER A 101 -5.03 14.93 18.45
C SER A 101 -4.40 14.83 17.06
N ARG A 102 -5.21 14.93 16.01
CA ARG A 102 -4.77 14.91 14.61
C ARG A 102 -4.58 16.28 13.98
N HIS A 103 -4.98 17.35 14.67
CA HIS A 103 -4.77 18.71 14.18
C HIS A 103 -3.27 18.93 13.88
N MET A 104 -2.94 19.23 12.63
CA MET A 104 -1.57 19.49 12.18
C MET A 104 -0.57 18.38 12.48
N THR A 105 -0.99 17.12 12.54
CA THR A 105 -0.07 16.02 12.86
C THR A 105 0.15 15.07 11.69
N GLY A 106 1.41 14.63 11.52
CA GLY A 106 1.81 13.53 10.66
C GLY A 106 1.24 13.62 9.24
N PHE A 107 0.61 12.56 8.80
CA PHE A 107 -0.05 12.46 7.50
C PHE A 107 -1.40 13.18 7.40
N ASN A 108 -1.78 13.95 8.40
CA ASN A 108 -2.98 14.78 8.40
C ASN A 108 -2.63 16.22 8.80
N PRO A 109 -1.83 16.94 7.99
CA PRO A 109 -1.41 18.30 8.29
C PRO A 109 -2.52 19.31 7.99
N MET A 110 -3.72 19.10 8.54
CA MET A 110 -4.88 19.94 8.33
C MET A 110 -5.18 20.80 9.55
N VAL A 111 -5.59 22.04 9.29
CA VAL A 111 -6.19 22.92 10.31
C VAL A 111 -7.63 22.50 10.54
N TYR A 112 -7.90 21.97 11.71
CA TYR A 112 -9.25 21.56 12.08
C TYR A 112 -10.09 22.77 12.52
N PRO A 113 -11.41 22.76 12.24
CA PRO A 113 -12.28 23.82 12.69
C PRO A 113 -12.37 23.84 14.21
N GLU A 114 -12.71 24.99 14.79
CA GLU A 114 -12.90 25.12 16.24
C GLU A 114 -14.13 24.37 16.75
N TRP A 115 -15.06 24.04 15.87
CA TRP A 115 -16.23 23.25 16.21
C TRP A 115 -15.84 21.85 16.71
N ARG A 116 -16.42 21.49 17.85
CA ARG A 116 -16.26 20.16 18.47
C ARG A 116 -17.64 19.63 18.79
N VAL A 117 -17.90 18.39 18.43
CA VAL A 117 -19.14 17.68 18.70
C VAL A 117 -18.85 16.23 19.05
N ASN A 118 -19.49 15.76 20.14
CA ASN A 118 -19.63 14.32 20.31
C ASN A 118 -20.92 13.88 19.65
N TYR A 119 -20.87 12.74 19.03
CA TYR A 119 -22.04 12.17 18.39
C TYR A 119 -22.02 10.65 18.56
N THR A 120 -23.21 10.08 18.43
CA THR A 120 -23.43 8.66 18.55
C THR A 120 -24.04 8.15 17.26
N VAL A 121 -23.46 7.10 16.70
CA VAL A 121 -24.04 6.33 15.57
C VAL A 121 -24.57 5.02 16.13
N THR A 122 -25.86 4.81 16.01
CA THR A 122 -26.54 3.57 16.38
C THR A 122 -26.94 2.82 15.12
N VAL A 123 -26.59 1.54 15.06
CA VAL A 123 -26.92 0.64 13.95
C VAL A 123 -27.68 -0.54 14.51
N GLU A 124 -28.90 -0.74 14.03
CA GLU A 124 -29.79 -1.79 14.53
C GLU A 124 -30.67 -2.40 13.41
N PRO A 125 -31.04 -3.67 13.50
CA PRO A 125 -31.96 -4.29 12.54
C PRO A 125 -33.36 -3.64 12.58
N GLN A 126 -33.89 -3.37 11.37
CA GLN A 126 -35.28 -2.92 11.22
C GLN A 126 -35.94 -3.61 10.01
N GLY A 127 -36.83 -4.54 10.25
CA GLY A 127 -37.44 -5.34 9.21
C GLY A 127 -36.39 -6.19 8.46
N ARG A 128 -36.33 -6.04 7.13
CA ARG A 128 -35.30 -6.69 6.29
C ARG A 128 -34.03 -5.85 6.15
N GLY A 129 -33.94 -4.70 6.78
CA GLY A 129 -32.82 -3.77 6.65
C GLY A 129 -32.18 -3.45 7.99
N ILE A 130 -31.30 -2.47 7.93
CA ILE A 130 -30.57 -1.89 9.05
C ILE A 130 -30.94 -0.42 9.16
N LEU A 131 -31.33 0.02 10.35
CA LEU A 131 -31.52 1.43 10.67
C LEU A 131 -30.21 2.01 11.21
N VAL A 132 -29.73 3.06 10.58
CA VAL A 132 -28.64 3.89 11.06
C VAL A 132 -29.21 5.18 11.61
N THR A 133 -28.91 5.50 12.88
CA THR A 133 -29.35 6.72 13.56
C THR A 133 -28.13 7.47 14.08
N VAL A 134 -28.09 8.78 13.82
CA VAL A 134 -27.04 9.67 14.31
C VAL A 134 -27.65 10.70 15.26
N ASP A 135 -27.12 10.75 16.47
CA ASP A 135 -27.42 11.74 17.50
C ASP A 135 -26.22 12.64 17.76
N LEU A 136 -26.41 13.94 17.83
CA LEU A 136 -25.37 14.93 18.17
C LEU A 136 -25.60 15.45 19.58
N ASP A 137 -24.55 15.78 20.33
CA ASP A 137 -24.68 16.45 21.64
C ASP A 137 -24.97 17.95 21.48
N ASN A 138 -24.52 18.57 20.39
CA ASN A 138 -24.75 19.97 20.05
C ASN A 138 -25.15 20.13 18.58
N PRO A 139 -25.98 21.12 18.24
CA PRO A 139 -26.34 21.36 16.84
C PRO A 139 -25.17 21.88 16.04
N VAL A 140 -25.21 21.63 14.73
CA VAL A 140 -24.25 22.16 13.76
C VAL A 140 -24.35 23.69 13.75
N PRO A 141 -23.24 24.43 13.91
CA PRO A 141 -23.26 25.89 13.84
C PRO A 141 -23.57 26.40 12.44
N ASP A 142 -24.11 27.60 12.36
CA ASP A 142 -24.60 28.15 11.08
C ASP A 142 -23.58 28.21 9.97
N PHE A 143 -22.30 28.46 10.28
CA PHE A 143 -21.23 28.53 9.26
C PHE A 143 -20.84 27.17 8.67
N LEU A 144 -21.29 26.08 9.29
CA LEU A 144 -21.09 24.71 8.79
C LEU A 144 -22.34 24.08 8.16
N LEU A 145 -23.46 24.80 8.14
CA LEU A 145 -24.66 24.31 7.46
C LEU A 145 -24.39 24.15 5.96
N GLY A 146 -24.84 23.02 5.40
CA GLY A 146 -24.52 22.62 4.04
C GLY A 146 -23.16 21.95 3.87
N LYS A 147 -22.25 22.07 4.89
CA LYS A 147 -20.95 21.39 4.90
C LYS A 147 -20.94 20.15 5.78
N ALA A 148 -21.66 20.15 6.89
CA ALA A 148 -21.79 18.97 7.74
C ALA A 148 -22.89 18.03 7.21
N GLY A 149 -22.55 16.77 7.01
CA GLY A 149 -23.47 15.75 6.52
C GLY A 149 -23.04 14.35 6.90
N PHE A 150 -23.93 13.37 6.70
CA PHE A 150 -23.63 11.96 6.82
C PHE A 150 -23.50 11.37 5.42
N ASN A 151 -22.37 10.70 5.16
CA ASN A 151 -22.05 10.08 3.87
C ASN A 151 -22.17 8.55 3.96
N LEU A 152 -22.36 7.92 2.81
CA LEU A 152 -22.08 6.51 2.53
C LEU A 152 -21.43 6.45 1.16
N GLU A 153 -20.30 5.82 1.05
CA GLU A 153 -19.43 5.86 -0.12
C GLU A 153 -19.42 4.52 -0.84
N PHE A 154 -19.44 4.55 -2.18
CA PHE A 154 -19.52 3.39 -3.05
C PHE A 154 -18.31 3.35 -3.96
N PHE A 155 -17.63 2.21 -4.01
CA PHE A 155 -16.44 2.05 -4.84
C PHE A 155 -16.78 2.18 -6.33
N PRO A 156 -16.19 3.11 -7.07
CA PRO A 156 -16.62 3.44 -8.41
C PRO A 156 -16.32 2.33 -9.44
N GLY A 157 -15.24 1.59 -9.31
CA GLY A 157 -14.83 0.57 -10.28
C GLY A 157 -15.85 -0.53 -10.49
N GLU A 158 -16.58 -0.91 -9.46
CA GLU A 158 -17.66 -1.91 -9.53
C GLU A 158 -18.96 -1.36 -10.14
N LEU A 159 -19.08 -0.02 -10.22
CA LEU A 159 -20.33 0.65 -10.58
C LEU A 159 -20.33 1.27 -11.97
N PHE A 160 -19.21 1.40 -12.64
CA PHE A 160 -19.17 1.99 -13.99
C PHE A 160 -20.12 1.30 -14.96
N GLY A 161 -20.98 2.11 -15.60
CA GLY A 161 -21.99 1.63 -16.53
C GLY A 161 -23.19 0.96 -15.86
N LYS A 162 -23.29 0.97 -14.53
CA LYS A 162 -24.38 0.34 -13.78
C LYS A 162 -25.46 1.36 -13.41
N PRO A 163 -26.74 0.91 -13.30
CA PRO A 163 -27.85 1.81 -13.02
C PRO A 163 -27.99 2.16 -11.54
N TRP A 164 -28.61 3.34 -11.31
CA TRP A 164 -29.13 3.76 -10.02
C TRP A 164 -30.52 4.40 -10.16
N LEU A 165 -31.27 4.41 -9.08
CA LEU A 165 -32.55 5.08 -8.97
C LEU A 165 -32.55 6.02 -7.77
N MET A 166 -33.22 7.18 -7.90
CA MET A 166 -33.47 8.13 -6.81
C MET A 166 -34.91 8.65 -6.94
N ASP A 167 -35.85 8.09 -6.16
CA ASP A 167 -37.29 8.31 -6.30
C ASP A 167 -37.77 8.07 -7.76
N GLN A 168 -38.16 9.11 -8.49
CA GLN A 168 -38.54 9.05 -9.89
C GLN A 168 -37.41 9.30 -10.88
N GLN A 169 -36.21 9.60 -10.35
CA GLN A 169 -35.02 9.84 -11.17
C GLN A 169 -34.25 8.55 -11.36
N SER A 170 -33.53 8.44 -12.47
CA SER A 170 -32.69 7.31 -12.78
C SER A 170 -31.45 7.76 -13.53
N GLY A 171 -30.38 6.99 -13.40
CA GLY A 171 -29.15 7.24 -14.12
C GLY A 171 -28.22 6.05 -14.17
N ILE A 172 -27.07 6.26 -14.77
CA ILE A 172 -25.98 5.30 -14.89
C ILE A 172 -24.73 5.93 -14.26
N TYR A 173 -24.01 5.17 -13.44
CA TYR A 173 -22.75 5.61 -12.90
C TYR A 173 -21.72 5.82 -14.03
N PRO A 174 -21.21 7.02 -14.23
CA PRO A 174 -20.29 7.30 -15.33
C PRO A 174 -18.88 6.80 -15.03
N GLN A 175 -18.20 6.29 -16.05
CA GLN A 175 -16.79 5.97 -15.94
C GLN A 175 -15.95 7.23 -15.78
N GLN A 176 -16.24 8.26 -16.58
CA GLN A 176 -15.57 9.55 -16.51
C GLN A 176 -16.35 10.51 -15.60
N PRO A 177 -15.71 11.20 -14.63
CA PRO A 177 -16.36 12.22 -13.83
C PRO A 177 -16.99 13.30 -14.72
N ASN A 178 -18.27 13.57 -14.52
CA ASN A 178 -19.03 14.46 -15.40
C ASN A 178 -20.18 15.23 -14.72
N ALA A 179 -20.16 15.32 -13.38
CA ALA A 179 -21.19 16.08 -12.67
C ALA A 179 -21.14 17.57 -13.05
N PRO A 180 -22.28 18.26 -13.15
CA PRO A 180 -22.30 19.70 -13.34
C PRO A 180 -21.58 20.41 -12.19
N LEU A 181 -20.90 21.51 -12.49
CA LEU A 181 -20.22 22.34 -11.49
C LEU A 181 -21.10 23.54 -11.12
N LEU A 182 -21.39 23.69 -9.83
CA LEU A 182 -22.04 24.85 -9.25
C LEU A 182 -21.05 25.99 -9.02
N GLN A 183 -19.80 25.62 -8.70
CA GLN A 183 -18.69 26.55 -8.56
C GLN A 183 -17.45 25.92 -9.19
N MET A 184 -16.76 26.72 -9.97
CA MET A 184 -15.44 26.41 -10.51
C MET A 184 -14.40 27.21 -9.75
N SER A 185 -13.16 26.72 -9.69
CA SER A 185 -12.07 27.51 -9.18
C SER A 185 -11.99 28.86 -9.86
N THR A 186 -11.95 29.92 -9.07
CA THR A 186 -11.76 31.29 -9.56
C THR A 186 -10.29 31.67 -9.68
N ASN A 187 -9.41 30.91 -9.06
CA ASN A 187 -7.99 31.16 -9.10
C ASN A 187 -7.35 30.42 -10.28
N ARG A 188 -7.55 30.94 -11.43
CA ARG A 188 -6.74 30.62 -12.59
C ARG A 188 -5.50 31.50 -12.63
N GLY A 189 -4.90 31.71 -11.47
CA GLY A 189 -3.74 32.56 -11.38
C GLY A 189 -2.70 32.14 -12.38
N HIS A 190 -2.14 33.10 -13.02
CA HIS A 190 -0.93 33.02 -13.81
C HIS A 190 0.25 32.40 -13.03
N ASP A 191 0.11 32.38 -11.79
CA ASP A 191 0.86 31.79 -10.71
C ASP A 191 0.76 30.27 -10.64
N GLY A 192 0.11 29.64 -11.60
CA GLY A 192 0.07 28.18 -11.68
C GLY A 192 -0.68 27.50 -10.55
N ASN A 193 -1.39 28.24 -9.71
CA ASN A 193 -2.11 27.72 -8.56
C ASN A 193 -3.34 26.92 -8.96
N TYR A 194 -3.10 25.81 -9.60
CA TYR A 194 -4.08 24.75 -9.84
C TYR A 194 -4.25 23.83 -8.63
N PHE A 195 -3.79 24.24 -7.48
CA PHE A 195 -3.47 23.33 -6.45
C PHE A 195 -4.42 23.47 -5.29
N VAL A 196 -4.10 22.76 -4.27
CA VAL A 196 -4.79 22.84 -3.02
C VAL A 196 -5.20 24.29 -2.78
N GLY A 197 -6.48 24.52 -2.56
CA GLY A 197 -6.98 25.85 -2.42
C GLY A 197 -7.03 26.66 -3.72
N ARG A 198 -7.27 26.02 -4.85
CA ARG A 198 -7.66 26.75 -6.05
C ARG A 198 -8.74 27.75 -5.73
N GLY A 199 -8.58 29.01 -6.12
CA GLY A 199 -9.47 30.07 -5.73
C GLY A 199 -9.07 30.75 -4.44
N GLN A 200 -8.16 30.19 -3.72
CA GLN A 200 -7.47 30.89 -2.64
C GLN A 200 -6.05 31.17 -3.11
N LYS A 201 -5.63 32.43 -2.99
CA LYS A 201 -4.19 32.67 -2.78
C LYS A 201 -3.85 31.78 -1.61
N ALA A 202 -2.80 30.96 -1.75
CA ALA A 202 -2.31 30.14 -0.67
C ALA A 202 -2.34 30.98 0.60
N ASP A 203 -3.10 30.52 1.60
CA ASP A 203 -3.11 31.23 2.87
C ASP A 203 -1.66 31.19 3.37
N PRO A 204 -1.00 32.32 3.63
CA PRO A 204 0.37 32.32 4.12
C PRO A 204 0.59 31.34 5.28
N LYS A 205 -0.42 31.14 6.10
CA LYS A 205 -0.41 30.16 7.19
C LYS A 205 -0.30 28.72 6.72
N GLN A 206 -0.90 28.36 5.59
CA GLN A 206 -0.77 27.03 5.00
C GLN A 206 0.63 26.82 4.42
N LEU A 207 1.22 27.86 3.82
CA LEU A 207 2.59 27.82 3.34
C LEU A 207 3.61 27.73 4.48
N ASP A 208 3.27 28.28 5.63
CA ASP A 208 4.08 28.24 6.84
C ASP A 208 3.95 26.93 7.65
N GLY A 209 3.36 25.89 7.06
CA GLY A 209 3.22 24.59 7.70
C GLY A 209 2.04 24.48 8.67
N GLU A 210 1.11 25.45 8.66
CA GLU A 210 -0.12 25.36 9.44
C GLU A 210 -1.17 24.40 8.82
N GLY A 211 -0.83 23.76 7.71
CA GLY A 211 -1.65 22.77 7.06
C GLY A 211 -2.80 23.36 6.24
N TYR A 212 -3.56 22.45 5.66
CA TYR A 212 -4.68 22.74 4.78
C TYR A 212 -6.01 22.72 5.54
N SER A 213 -6.92 23.64 5.24
CA SER A 213 -8.27 23.63 5.81
C SER A 213 -9.30 23.33 4.72
N PRO A 214 -10.00 22.18 4.79
CA PRO A 214 -11.05 21.85 3.82
C PRO A 214 -12.23 22.82 3.86
N LEU A 215 -12.40 23.58 4.93
CA LEU A 215 -13.44 24.61 5.05
C LEU A 215 -13.17 25.85 4.20
N ARG A 216 -11.93 26.04 3.79
CA ARG A 216 -11.45 27.16 2.98
C ARG A 216 -11.19 26.77 1.54
N ALA A 217 -11.11 25.48 1.24
CA ALA A 217 -10.79 24.94 -0.06
C ALA A 217 -12.04 24.66 -0.90
N ASP A 218 -12.90 25.61 -1.03
CA ASP A 218 -14.09 25.49 -1.89
C ASP A 218 -13.74 25.75 -3.36
N ASP A 219 -12.83 24.96 -3.90
CA ASP A 219 -12.36 25.16 -5.27
C ASP A 219 -13.38 24.78 -6.29
N ILE A 220 -13.90 23.55 -6.12
CA ILE A 220 -14.87 22.96 -7.03
C ILE A 220 -16.03 22.50 -6.19
N ILE A 221 -17.22 23.02 -6.47
CA ILE A 221 -18.47 22.57 -5.91
C ILE A 221 -19.24 21.85 -7.00
N ALA A 222 -19.28 20.53 -6.92
CA ALA A 222 -20.05 19.71 -7.86
C ALA A 222 -21.52 19.63 -7.43
N ALA A 223 -22.42 19.66 -8.42
CA ALA A 223 -23.83 19.39 -8.21
C ALA A 223 -24.03 17.88 -7.95
N PRO A 224 -25.02 17.47 -7.12
CA PRO A 224 -25.44 16.08 -7.07
C PRO A 224 -26.06 15.63 -8.40
N TYR A 225 -25.89 14.37 -8.73
CA TYR A 225 -26.60 13.76 -9.88
C TYR A 225 -28.10 13.71 -9.68
N ALA A 226 -28.52 13.47 -8.44
CA ALA A 226 -29.94 13.39 -8.06
C ALA A 226 -30.15 13.79 -6.61
N VAL A 227 -31.36 14.22 -6.30
CA VAL A 227 -31.83 14.54 -4.93
C VAL A 227 -33.18 13.85 -4.72
N GLY A 228 -33.36 13.17 -3.59
CA GLY A 228 -34.59 12.47 -3.28
C GLY A 228 -34.59 11.86 -1.89
N ARG A 229 -35.54 10.99 -1.61
CA ARG A 229 -35.69 10.32 -0.30
C ARG A 229 -35.31 8.87 -0.32
N LYS A 230 -35.40 8.23 -1.46
CA LYS A 230 -35.14 6.80 -1.61
C LYS A 230 -34.19 6.57 -2.79
N PHE A 231 -33.03 6.04 -2.47
CA PHE A 231 -31.98 5.71 -3.41
C PHE A 231 -31.85 4.20 -3.55
N THR A 232 -31.60 3.71 -4.76
CA THR A 232 -31.26 2.30 -5.01
C THR A 232 -30.07 2.22 -5.95
N SER A 233 -28.99 1.64 -5.48
CA SER A 233 -27.84 1.25 -6.28
C SER A 233 -28.07 -0.16 -6.84
N ARG A 234 -27.66 -0.39 -8.09
CA ARG A 234 -27.73 -1.70 -8.75
C ARG A 234 -29.13 -2.34 -8.73
N PRO A 235 -30.18 -1.62 -9.14
CA PRO A 235 -31.53 -2.23 -9.23
C PRO A 235 -31.62 -3.41 -10.22
N ASP A 236 -30.64 -3.54 -11.11
CA ASP A 236 -30.50 -4.58 -12.12
C ASP A 236 -29.90 -5.89 -11.60
N ASP A 237 -29.24 -5.87 -10.45
CA ASP A 237 -28.50 -7.03 -9.93
C ASP A 237 -28.85 -7.32 -8.47
N PRO A 238 -29.69 -8.34 -8.19
CA PRO A 238 -30.06 -8.68 -6.82
C PRO A 238 -28.88 -8.98 -5.90
N THR A 239 -27.75 -9.43 -6.45
CA THR A 239 -26.55 -9.76 -5.64
C THR A 239 -25.81 -8.55 -5.11
N GLN A 240 -26.10 -7.35 -5.62
CA GLN A 240 -25.46 -6.08 -5.24
C GLN A 240 -26.48 -4.97 -4.98
N LYS A 241 -27.77 -5.24 -5.09
CA LYS A 241 -28.82 -4.24 -4.94
C LYS A 241 -28.92 -3.73 -3.49
N LEU A 242 -28.70 -2.45 -3.34
CA LEU A 242 -28.75 -1.77 -2.06
C LEU A 242 -29.72 -0.59 -2.13
N THR A 243 -30.71 -0.56 -1.24
CA THR A 243 -31.66 0.56 -1.13
C THR A 243 -31.39 1.34 0.17
N VAL A 244 -31.34 2.65 0.07
CA VAL A 244 -31.23 3.57 1.21
C VAL A 244 -32.43 4.52 1.18
N GLU A 245 -33.16 4.58 2.30
CA GLU A 245 -34.28 5.51 2.48
C GLU A 245 -33.97 6.45 3.64
N SER A 246 -33.97 7.75 3.39
CA SER A 246 -33.79 8.75 4.44
C SER A 246 -35.11 9.11 5.10
N LEU A 247 -35.15 8.98 6.41
CA LEU A 247 -36.29 9.33 7.27
C LEU A 247 -36.16 10.78 7.82
N THR A 248 -35.07 11.49 7.45
CA THR A 248 -34.80 12.86 7.91
C THR A 248 -34.61 13.80 6.72
N SER A 249 -33.40 14.22 6.40
CA SER A 249 -33.09 15.12 5.30
C SER A 249 -33.07 14.40 3.95
N ASP A 250 -33.09 15.14 2.83
CA ASP A 250 -32.95 14.55 1.51
C ASP A 250 -31.60 13.86 1.33
N LEU A 251 -31.62 12.79 0.53
CA LEU A 251 -30.44 12.13 0.00
C LEU A 251 -29.98 12.87 -1.25
N LYS A 252 -28.66 13.01 -1.39
CA LYS A 252 -27.99 13.59 -2.56
C LYS A 252 -26.96 12.59 -3.07
N LEU A 253 -26.97 12.25 -4.33
CA LEU A 253 -25.97 11.38 -4.96
C LEU A 253 -24.91 12.21 -5.67
N TYR A 254 -23.67 12.05 -5.31
CA TYR A 254 -22.52 12.78 -5.85
C TYR A 254 -21.50 11.87 -6.51
N ASP A 255 -20.68 12.44 -7.39
CA ASP A 255 -19.41 11.87 -7.82
C ASP A 255 -18.26 12.59 -7.10
N GLY A 256 -17.69 11.95 -6.09
CA GLY A 256 -16.58 12.52 -5.31
C GLY A 256 -15.29 12.70 -6.11
N ARG A 257 -15.15 12.02 -7.25
CA ARG A 257 -13.99 12.16 -8.16
C ARG A 257 -13.95 13.52 -8.86
N MET A 258 -15.03 14.29 -8.81
CA MET A 258 -15.04 15.68 -9.34
C MET A 258 -14.05 16.56 -8.59
N ASN A 259 -13.75 16.27 -7.37
CA ASN A 259 -12.82 17.05 -6.57
C ASN A 259 -11.40 16.54 -6.68
N HIS A 260 -11.11 15.35 -6.28
CA HIS A 260 -9.85 14.64 -6.55
C HIS A 260 -9.82 13.26 -5.90
N ASN A 261 -8.68 12.64 -5.95
CA ASN A 261 -8.19 11.40 -5.39
C ASN A 261 -9.17 10.60 -4.53
N ASN A 262 -9.11 9.29 -4.58
CA ASN A 262 -9.98 8.38 -3.84
C ASN A 262 -11.47 8.72 -3.91
N GLY A 263 -11.86 9.46 -4.95
CA GLY A 263 -13.23 9.87 -5.12
C GLY A 263 -14.13 8.67 -5.32
N TRP A 264 -15.13 8.57 -4.46
CA TRP A 264 -16.17 7.57 -4.48
C TRP A 264 -17.44 8.15 -5.08
N PHE A 265 -18.38 7.34 -5.52
CA PHE A 265 -19.74 7.81 -5.60
C PHE A 265 -20.28 7.91 -4.18
N VAL A 266 -20.88 9.01 -3.84
CA VAL A 266 -21.24 9.34 -2.45
C VAL A 266 -22.72 9.62 -2.33
N LEU A 267 -23.39 8.86 -1.48
CA LEU A 267 -24.73 9.19 -1.02
C LEU A 267 -24.60 10.00 0.27
N ARG A 268 -25.24 11.16 0.34
CA ARG A 268 -25.09 12.12 1.42
C ARG A 268 -26.42 12.71 1.88
N SER A 269 -26.61 12.90 3.18
CA SER A 269 -27.62 13.77 3.76
C SER A 269 -26.98 14.86 4.59
N GLU A 270 -27.38 16.11 4.36
CA GLU A 270 -26.95 17.23 5.20
C GLU A 270 -27.66 17.21 6.54
N ILE A 271 -26.96 17.61 7.59
CA ILE A 271 -27.51 17.77 8.93
C ILE A 271 -28.30 19.08 8.98
N ALA A 272 -29.58 18.98 9.32
CA ALA A 272 -30.46 20.13 9.37
C ALA A 272 -30.13 21.07 10.54
N ARG A 273 -30.42 22.35 10.35
CA ARG A 273 -30.26 23.39 11.40
C ARG A 273 -30.95 22.98 12.70
N GLY A 274 -30.22 23.03 13.81
CA GLY A 274 -30.74 22.72 15.14
C GLY A 274 -30.96 21.24 15.43
N ALA A 275 -30.66 20.35 14.49
CA ALA A 275 -30.81 18.90 14.68
C ALA A 275 -29.78 18.39 15.69
N THR A 276 -30.26 17.62 16.68
CA THR A 276 -29.42 16.93 17.66
C THR A 276 -29.88 15.48 17.82
N LYS A 277 -31.11 15.22 18.20
CA LYS A 277 -31.66 13.86 18.24
C LYS A 277 -32.21 13.45 16.90
N ASN A 278 -31.87 12.21 16.49
CA ASN A 278 -32.22 11.69 15.19
C ASN A 278 -31.79 12.66 14.05
N ALA A 279 -30.62 13.27 14.19
CA ALA A 279 -30.14 14.24 13.22
C ALA A 279 -30.02 13.59 11.81
N VAL A 280 -29.69 12.31 11.76
CA VAL A 280 -29.78 11.45 10.58
C VAL A 280 -30.47 10.15 10.96
N ARG A 281 -31.39 9.69 10.09
CA ARG A 281 -31.97 8.36 10.18
C ARG A 281 -32.09 7.79 8.77
N TRP A 282 -31.33 6.71 8.51
CA TRP A 282 -31.35 6.01 7.24
C TRP A 282 -31.74 4.56 7.44
N LEU A 283 -32.73 4.10 6.67
CA LEU A 283 -33.03 2.68 6.54
C LEU A 283 -32.28 2.14 5.33
N ILE A 284 -31.31 1.29 5.58
CA ILE A 284 -30.48 0.65 4.56
C ILE A 284 -30.96 -0.78 4.38
N THR A 285 -31.42 -1.12 3.17
CA THR A 285 -32.01 -2.42 2.85
C THR A 285 -31.25 -3.05 1.68
N PRO A 286 -30.30 -3.94 1.97
CA PRO A 286 -29.68 -4.78 0.94
C PRO A 286 -30.64 -5.87 0.50
N GLU A 287 -30.53 -6.35 -0.74
CA GLU A 287 -31.18 -7.59 -1.16
C GLU A 287 -30.37 -8.77 -0.60
N ILE A 288 -31.01 -9.60 0.24
CA ILE A 288 -30.33 -10.69 0.95
C ILE A 288 -30.55 -11.99 0.19
N ASP A 289 -29.46 -12.67 -0.21
CA ASP A 289 -29.47 -14.04 -0.68
C ASP A 289 -29.12 -14.99 0.47
N GLU A 290 -30.13 -15.66 1.00
CA GLU A 290 -29.98 -16.60 2.13
C GLU A 290 -29.23 -17.88 1.75
N GLN A 291 -29.19 -18.21 0.46
CA GLN A 291 -28.55 -19.42 -0.05
C GLN A 291 -27.15 -19.16 -0.59
N TRP A 292 -26.68 -17.91 -0.54
CA TRP A 292 -25.36 -17.59 -1.04
C TRP A 292 -24.27 -18.26 -0.20
N HIS A 293 -23.32 -18.84 -0.91
CA HIS A 293 -22.08 -19.40 -0.36
C HIS A 293 -20.90 -18.79 -1.07
N TYR A 294 -19.83 -18.51 -0.34
CA TYR A 294 -18.60 -17.99 -0.90
C TYR A 294 -17.99 -19.03 -1.87
N PRO A 295 -17.84 -18.72 -3.15
CA PRO A 295 -17.25 -19.65 -4.09
C PRO A 295 -15.79 -19.91 -3.76
N PRO A 296 -15.27 -21.14 -3.97
CA PRO A 296 -13.86 -21.42 -3.78
C PRO A 296 -12.97 -20.50 -4.60
N VAL A 297 -11.95 -19.91 -3.97
CA VAL A 297 -10.91 -19.10 -4.61
C VAL A 297 -9.60 -19.87 -4.62
N ILE A 298 -9.05 -20.10 -5.80
CA ILE A 298 -7.81 -20.85 -5.98
C ILE A 298 -6.65 -19.88 -6.09
N GLN A 299 -5.79 -19.87 -5.09
CA GLN A 299 -4.70 -18.91 -4.93
C GLN A 299 -3.37 -19.58 -5.28
N ILE A 300 -2.74 -19.09 -6.34
CA ILE A 300 -1.48 -19.59 -6.92
C ILE A 300 -0.65 -18.42 -7.44
N SER A 301 0.60 -18.69 -7.82
CA SER A 301 1.40 -17.71 -8.56
C SER A 301 0.79 -17.41 -9.93
N GLN A 302 0.56 -16.15 -10.23
CA GLN A 302 0.07 -15.68 -11.52
C GLN A 302 1.11 -15.78 -12.65
N VAL A 303 2.38 -16.00 -12.29
CA VAL A 303 3.50 -16.21 -13.24
C VAL A 303 3.68 -17.70 -13.54
N GLY A 304 3.59 -18.53 -12.51
CA GLY A 304 3.82 -19.97 -12.60
C GLY A 304 5.04 -20.42 -11.79
N TYR A 305 5.67 -21.54 -12.20
CA TYR A 305 6.63 -22.22 -11.37
C TYR A 305 7.79 -22.82 -12.18
N LEU A 306 9.00 -22.85 -11.60
CA LEU A 306 10.09 -23.66 -12.10
C LEU A 306 9.76 -25.16 -11.92
N PRO A 307 10.25 -26.07 -12.80
CA PRO A 307 10.00 -27.51 -12.68
C PRO A 307 10.35 -28.08 -11.31
N GLN A 308 11.49 -27.69 -10.74
CA GLN A 308 12.00 -28.20 -9.46
C GLN A 308 11.50 -27.39 -8.23
N GLN A 309 10.82 -26.28 -8.43
CA GLN A 309 10.30 -25.46 -7.35
C GLN A 309 9.19 -26.21 -6.60
N PRO A 310 9.13 -26.13 -5.26
CA PRO A 310 7.95 -26.52 -4.52
C PRO A 310 6.70 -25.78 -5.00
N LYS A 311 5.64 -26.54 -5.27
CA LYS A 311 4.40 -26.01 -5.86
C LYS A 311 3.23 -26.30 -4.94
N ARG A 312 2.75 -25.26 -4.33
CA ARG A 312 1.63 -25.32 -3.40
C ARG A 312 0.47 -24.45 -3.90
N VAL A 313 -0.74 -24.96 -3.77
CA VAL A 313 -1.97 -24.21 -3.94
C VAL A 313 -2.65 -24.00 -2.59
N VAL A 314 -3.21 -22.81 -2.41
CA VAL A 314 -4.11 -22.49 -1.31
C VAL A 314 -5.51 -22.31 -1.89
N ILE A 315 -6.53 -22.94 -1.27
CA ILE A 315 -7.92 -22.79 -1.69
C ILE A 315 -8.70 -22.19 -0.53
N GLU A 316 -9.24 -21.01 -0.74
CA GLU A 316 -10.09 -20.28 0.21
C GLU A 316 -11.55 -20.64 -0.06
N THR A 317 -12.30 -21.04 0.97
CA THR A 317 -13.69 -21.55 0.81
C THR A 317 -14.60 -21.00 1.91
N ASP A 318 -15.89 -21.10 1.70
CA ASP A 318 -16.89 -20.80 2.73
C ASP A 318 -16.71 -21.70 3.95
N LYS A 319 -16.66 -21.09 5.15
CA LYS A 319 -16.50 -21.84 6.40
C LYS A 319 -17.64 -22.83 6.70
N ARG A 320 -18.82 -22.61 6.08
CA ARG A 320 -20.02 -23.44 6.27
C ARG A 320 -20.02 -24.69 5.38
N GLU A 321 -19.22 -24.69 4.32
CA GLU A 321 -19.20 -25.81 3.38
C GLU A 321 -18.19 -26.89 3.75
N SER A 322 -18.53 -28.14 3.43
CA SER A 322 -17.57 -29.25 3.46
C SER A 322 -16.65 -29.20 2.23
N PRO A 323 -15.43 -29.75 2.30
CA PRO A 323 -14.58 -29.86 1.11
C PRO A 323 -15.28 -30.58 -0.04
N LEU A 324 -15.11 -30.05 -1.26
CA LEU A 324 -15.82 -30.52 -2.48
C LEU A 324 -15.20 -31.78 -3.13
N GLY A 325 -14.24 -32.44 -2.45
CA GLY A 325 -13.52 -33.60 -3.00
C GLY A 325 -12.18 -33.19 -3.64
N ASP A 326 -11.79 -33.91 -4.70
CA ASP A 326 -10.49 -33.72 -5.34
C ASP A 326 -10.41 -32.42 -6.14
N MET A 327 -9.28 -31.75 -6.05
CA MET A 327 -8.87 -30.78 -7.07
C MET A 327 -8.23 -31.50 -8.26
N HIS A 328 -8.40 -30.92 -9.43
CA HIS A 328 -7.81 -31.44 -10.65
C HIS A 328 -6.77 -30.46 -11.19
N LEU A 329 -5.55 -30.93 -11.37
CA LEU A 329 -4.56 -30.21 -12.18
C LEU A 329 -4.73 -30.66 -13.64
N VAL A 330 -5.06 -29.73 -14.49
CA VAL A 330 -5.23 -29.96 -15.92
C VAL A 330 -4.09 -29.35 -16.71
N LYS A 331 -3.59 -30.09 -17.69
CA LYS A 331 -2.62 -29.61 -18.70
C LYS A 331 -3.41 -29.17 -19.92
N ILE A 332 -3.08 -27.98 -20.43
CA ILE A 332 -3.72 -27.40 -21.61
C ILE A 332 -2.84 -27.67 -22.81
N GLY A 333 -3.36 -28.37 -23.80
CA GLY A 333 -2.67 -28.68 -25.05
C GLY A 333 -3.49 -28.27 -26.28
N ALA A 334 -2.92 -28.44 -27.46
CA ALA A 334 -3.58 -28.10 -28.73
C ALA A 334 -4.94 -28.84 -28.94
N ASN A 335 -5.07 -30.03 -28.36
CA ASN A 335 -6.28 -30.85 -28.48
C ASN A 335 -7.24 -30.70 -27.27
N GLY A 336 -7.05 -29.68 -26.43
CA GLY A 336 -7.86 -29.45 -25.26
C GLY A 336 -7.17 -29.76 -23.94
N GLU A 337 -7.97 -29.93 -22.89
CA GLU A 337 -7.51 -30.12 -21.51
C GLU A 337 -7.36 -31.61 -21.19
N THR A 338 -6.31 -31.93 -20.43
CA THR A 338 -6.08 -33.28 -19.91
C THR A 338 -5.81 -33.22 -18.41
N ILE A 339 -6.55 -34.00 -17.61
CA ILE A 339 -6.27 -34.14 -16.19
C ILE A 339 -4.99 -34.92 -16.00
N VAL A 340 -3.95 -34.26 -15.49
CA VAL A 340 -2.65 -34.89 -15.24
C VAL A 340 -2.49 -35.33 -13.78
N ARG A 341 -3.23 -34.70 -12.87
CA ARG A 341 -3.18 -35.02 -11.44
C ARG A 341 -4.53 -34.80 -10.79
N LYS A 342 -4.92 -35.71 -9.89
CA LYS A 342 -6.02 -35.55 -8.93
C LYS A 342 -5.43 -35.56 -7.55
N ILE A 343 -5.76 -34.55 -6.72
CA ILE A 343 -5.23 -34.38 -5.38
C ILE A 343 -6.40 -34.05 -4.46
N THR A 344 -6.56 -34.79 -3.38
CA THR A 344 -7.48 -34.40 -2.30
C THR A 344 -6.82 -33.32 -1.45
N PRO A 345 -7.33 -32.08 -1.43
CA PRO A 345 -6.74 -31.02 -0.62
C PRO A 345 -6.86 -31.33 0.86
N THR A 346 -5.84 -30.98 1.62
CA THR A 346 -5.83 -31.08 3.08
C THR A 346 -6.48 -29.86 3.69
N VAL A 347 -7.37 -30.04 4.65
CA VAL A 347 -7.93 -28.92 5.43
C VAL A 347 -6.82 -28.33 6.27
N TRP A 348 -6.43 -27.09 5.98
CA TRP A 348 -5.47 -26.34 6.80
C TRP A 348 -6.13 -25.82 8.08
N GLY A 349 -7.33 -25.25 7.96
CA GLY A 349 -8.08 -24.68 9.08
C GLY A 349 -8.87 -23.44 8.72
N GLN A 350 -9.18 -22.61 9.71
CA GLN A 350 -9.84 -21.32 9.56
C GLN A 350 -8.83 -20.18 9.75
N PHE A 351 -8.84 -19.23 8.84
CA PHE A 351 -8.10 -17.98 8.94
C PHE A 351 -9.00 -16.84 8.46
N LEU A 352 -9.04 -15.73 9.19
CA LEU A 352 -10.03 -14.67 8.98
C LEU A 352 -11.44 -15.26 8.92
N ARG A 353 -12.26 -14.84 7.96
CA ARG A 353 -13.65 -15.33 7.84
C ARG A 353 -13.83 -16.64 7.06
N TYR A 354 -12.76 -17.17 6.47
CA TYR A 354 -12.82 -18.28 5.55
C TYR A 354 -12.19 -19.57 6.09
N ARG A 355 -12.55 -20.69 5.47
CA ARG A 355 -11.83 -21.95 5.62
C ARG A 355 -10.81 -22.09 4.50
N TYR A 356 -9.66 -22.65 4.82
CA TYR A 356 -8.58 -22.85 3.87
C TYR A 356 -8.23 -24.31 3.73
N LEU A 357 -7.98 -24.70 2.48
CA LEU A 357 -7.45 -25.98 2.09
C LEU A 357 -6.09 -25.76 1.43
N THR A 358 -5.21 -26.75 1.50
CA THR A 358 -3.91 -26.71 0.81
C THR A 358 -3.68 -28.01 0.07
N ALA A 359 -2.98 -27.93 -1.06
CA ALA A 359 -2.50 -29.11 -1.76
C ALA A 359 -1.11 -28.85 -2.36
N ASP A 360 -0.32 -29.91 -2.46
CA ASP A 360 1.00 -29.91 -3.06
C ASP A 360 0.96 -30.64 -4.41
N PHE A 361 1.59 -30.05 -5.42
CA PHE A 361 1.74 -30.64 -6.76
C PHE A 361 3.19 -30.51 -7.26
N SER A 362 4.15 -30.49 -6.32
CA SER A 362 5.58 -30.33 -6.62
C SER A 362 6.13 -31.44 -7.50
N ASP A 363 5.49 -32.62 -7.49
CA ASP A 363 5.85 -33.77 -8.33
C ASP A 363 5.54 -33.57 -9.81
N VAL A 364 4.74 -32.56 -10.18
CA VAL A 364 4.49 -32.19 -11.58
C VAL A 364 5.57 -31.25 -12.06
N MET A 365 6.56 -31.82 -12.78
CA MET A 365 7.74 -31.10 -13.26
C MET A 365 7.76 -30.91 -14.77
N GLU A 366 6.85 -31.55 -15.51
CA GLU A 366 6.79 -31.47 -16.96
C GLU A 366 6.47 -30.04 -17.42
N PRO A 367 7.27 -29.43 -18.30
CA PRO A 367 6.95 -28.12 -18.83
C PRO A 367 5.62 -28.08 -19.59
N GLY A 368 4.89 -26.97 -19.45
CA GLY A 368 3.60 -26.81 -20.12
C GLY A 368 2.73 -25.72 -19.52
N LEU A 369 1.51 -25.62 -20.07
CA LEU A 369 0.45 -24.76 -19.56
C LEU A 369 -0.50 -25.58 -18.67
N TYR A 370 -0.82 -25.05 -17.52
CA TYR A 370 -1.62 -25.72 -16.52
C TYR A 370 -2.71 -24.82 -15.94
N GLN A 371 -3.74 -25.47 -15.40
CA GLN A 371 -4.80 -24.80 -14.65
C GLN A 371 -5.27 -25.72 -13.53
N ILE A 372 -5.66 -25.16 -12.40
CA ILE A 372 -6.25 -25.90 -11.28
C ILE A 372 -7.77 -25.71 -11.30
N CYS A 373 -8.49 -26.81 -11.15
CA CYS A 373 -9.94 -26.84 -11.05
C CYS A 373 -10.35 -27.42 -9.70
N TYR A 374 -11.25 -26.75 -8.99
CA TYR A 374 -11.83 -27.23 -7.73
C TYR A 374 -13.32 -26.87 -7.67
N GLY A 375 -14.19 -27.89 -7.65
CA GLY A 375 -15.61 -27.68 -7.85
C GLY A 375 -15.88 -27.00 -9.20
N LYS A 376 -16.54 -25.86 -9.16
CA LYS A 376 -16.80 -25.01 -10.35
C LYS A 376 -15.73 -23.94 -10.57
N SER A 377 -14.85 -23.74 -9.61
CA SER A 377 -13.82 -22.71 -9.67
C SER A 377 -12.59 -23.17 -10.46
N ARG A 378 -11.97 -22.23 -11.14
CA ARG A 378 -10.73 -22.43 -11.90
C ARG A 378 -9.73 -21.35 -11.55
N SER A 379 -8.45 -21.70 -11.45
CA SER A 379 -7.36 -20.74 -11.34
C SER A 379 -7.14 -20.00 -12.66
N SER A 380 -6.29 -18.96 -12.64
CA SER A 380 -5.63 -18.48 -13.86
C SER A 380 -4.81 -19.62 -14.48
N VAL A 381 -4.57 -19.53 -15.79
CA VAL A 381 -3.64 -20.43 -16.48
C VAL A 381 -2.22 -20.01 -16.10
N PHE A 382 -1.38 -20.98 -15.79
CA PHE A 382 0.03 -20.76 -15.43
C PHE A 382 0.97 -21.69 -16.16
N ARG A 383 2.26 -21.33 -16.17
CA ARG A 383 3.32 -22.13 -16.77
C ARG A 383 4.09 -22.92 -15.71
N ILE A 384 4.50 -24.12 -16.07
CA ILE A 384 5.66 -24.79 -15.47
C ILE A 384 6.74 -24.78 -16.54
N ALA A 385 7.86 -24.08 -16.29
CA ALA A 385 8.94 -23.97 -17.26
C ALA A 385 10.24 -23.50 -16.59
N SER A 386 11.40 -23.89 -17.17
CA SER A 386 12.71 -23.48 -16.65
C SER A 386 12.97 -21.98 -16.82
N ASP A 387 12.31 -21.36 -17.80
CA ASP A 387 12.44 -19.95 -18.16
C ASP A 387 11.32 -19.06 -17.56
N VAL A 388 10.54 -19.57 -16.60
CA VAL A 388 9.34 -18.89 -16.11
C VAL A 388 9.62 -17.52 -15.49
N TYR A 389 10.83 -17.29 -14.98
CA TYR A 389 11.29 -16.03 -14.39
C TYR A 389 12.29 -15.25 -15.26
N GLU A 390 12.60 -15.73 -16.47
CA GLU A 390 13.68 -15.13 -17.29
C GLU A 390 13.28 -13.78 -17.90
N ARG A 391 12.01 -13.57 -18.24
CA ARG A 391 11.58 -12.34 -18.92
C ARG A 391 10.22 -11.86 -18.43
N GLY A 392 10.09 -10.52 -18.24
CA GLY A 392 8.84 -9.87 -17.92
C GLY A 392 8.35 -10.08 -16.47
N VAL A 393 9.23 -10.50 -15.56
CA VAL A 393 8.89 -10.76 -14.16
C VAL A 393 9.61 -9.79 -13.21
N TRP A 394 10.93 -9.72 -13.26
CA TRP A 394 11.74 -8.79 -12.48
C TRP A 394 12.16 -7.53 -13.26
N GLN A 395 12.32 -7.67 -14.57
CA GLN A 395 12.77 -6.60 -15.46
C GLN A 395 11.89 -5.35 -15.42
N PRO A 396 10.54 -5.45 -15.28
CA PRO A 396 9.70 -4.26 -15.26
C PRO A 396 10.07 -3.25 -14.17
N VAL A 397 10.69 -3.69 -13.07
CA VAL A 397 11.20 -2.80 -12.00
C VAL A 397 12.28 -1.87 -12.55
N ILE A 398 13.24 -2.40 -13.32
CA ILE A 398 14.37 -1.65 -13.88
C ILE A 398 14.03 -1.00 -15.23
N GLU A 399 13.21 -1.66 -16.04
CA GLU A 399 12.85 -1.15 -17.37
C GLU A 399 11.84 -0.01 -17.32
N TYR A 400 10.95 -0.01 -16.31
CA TYR A 400 9.85 0.96 -16.25
C TYR A 400 9.74 1.67 -14.89
N PHE A 401 9.54 0.92 -13.81
CA PHE A 401 9.16 1.52 -12.53
C PHE A 401 10.18 2.55 -12.04
N LEU A 402 11.44 2.15 -11.86
CA LEU A 402 12.47 3.05 -11.35
C LEU A 402 12.77 4.21 -12.31
N PRO A 403 12.97 3.99 -13.62
CA PRO A 403 13.12 5.10 -14.57
C PRO A 403 11.98 6.12 -14.53
N VAL A 404 10.72 5.65 -14.44
CA VAL A 404 9.55 6.53 -14.39
C VAL A 404 9.47 7.31 -13.07
N GLN A 405 10.05 6.81 -11.99
CA GLN A 405 10.11 7.57 -10.73
C GLN A 405 11.26 8.60 -10.67
N MET A 406 12.15 8.66 -11.66
CA MET A 406 13.30 9.57 -11.63
C MET A 406 12.86 11.03 -11.71
N CYS A 407 13.00 11.75 -10.59
CA CYS A 407 12.78 13.18 -10.48
C CYS A 407 13.82 13.97 -11.30
N HIS A 408 13.48 15.14 -11.79
CA HIS A 408 14.30 16.02 -12.65
C HIS A 408 14.52 15.51 -14.08
N MET A 409 14.02 14.35 -14.42
CA MET A 409 14.24 13.72 -15.71
C MET A 409 12.99 13.81 -16.61
N ARG A 410 13.20 14.04 -17.88
CA ARG A 410 12.18 13.74 -18.89
C ARG A 410 12.30 12.26 -19.23
N VAL A 411 11.26 11.50 -18.95
CA VAL A 411 11.22 10.05 -19.17
C VAL A 411 10.37 9.74 -20.38
N SER A 412 11.00 9.18 -21.41
CA SER A 412 10.38 8.86 -22.70
C SER A 412 10.57 7.38 -23.07
N GLU A 413 9.65 6.91 -23.89
CA GLU A 413 9.70 5.58 -24.51
C GLU A 413 9.29 5.72 -25.98
N LYS A 414 10.23 5.84 -26.88
CA LYS A 414 9.98 6.05 -28.32
C LYS A 414 9.04 7.25 -28.57
N TYR A 415 7.77 7.01 -28.80
CA TYR A 415 6.74 8.03 -29.08
C TYR A 415 5.86 8.34 -27.88
N ARG A 416 6.13 7.78 -26.70
CA ARG A 416 5.43 8.05 -25.45
C ARG A 416 6.34 8.87 -24.54
N ILE A 417 5.76 9.88 -23.88
CA ILE A 417 6.39 10.58 -22.76
C ILE A 417 5.64 10.16 -21.51
N TRP A 418 6.36 9.56 -20.55
CA TRP A 418 5.81 9.20 -19.26
C TRP A 418 5.57 10.44 -18.40
N HIS A 419 6.57 11.29 -18.31
CA HIS A 419 6.49 12.63 -17.75
C HIS A 419 7.65 13.49 -18.23
N ASP A 420 7.53 14.80 -18.13
CA ASP A 420 8.61 15.74 -18.44
C ASP A 420 9.48 16.00 -17.20
N ALA A 421 10.56 16.74 -17.36
CA ALA A 421 11.40 17.17 -16.26
C ALA A 421 10.57 17.96 -15.23
N CYS A 422 10.75 17.66 -13.96
CA CYS A 422 9.95 18.20 -12.87
C CYS A 422 10.83 18.70 -11.72
N HIS A 423 10.31 19.61 -10.91
CA HIS A 423 10.94 20.08 -9.67
C HIS A 423 12.36 20.67 -9.85
N LEU A 424 12.64 21.33 -10.99
CA LEU A 424 13.98 21.83 -11.32
C LEU A 424 14.38 23.07 -10.51
N ASP A 425 13.44 23.75 -9.90
CA ASP A 425 13.54 24.98 -9.14
C ASP A 425 13.53 24.78 -7.62
N ASP A 426 13.31 23.55 -7.17
CA ASP A 426 13.26 23.14 -5.77
C ASP A 426 14.51 23.42 -4.94
N ALA A 427 14.46 22.93 -3.71
CA ALA A 427 15.51 22.87 -2.73
C ALA A 427 15.73 24.15 -1.94
N LEU A 428 14.64 24.77 -1.51
CA LEU A 428 14.67 25.84 -0.51
C LEU A 428 14.80 25.26 0.89
N MET A 429 15.58 25.93 1.75
CA MET A 429 15.71 25.49 3.13
C MET A 429 14.38 25.69 3.88
N ALA A 430 13.87 24.64 4.49
CA ALA A 430 12.63 24.68 5.27
C ALA A 430 12.73 25.66 6.44
N ARG A 431 11.61 26.31 6.76
CA ARG A 431 11.49 27.25 7.89
C ARG A 431 11.46 26.49 9.20
N VAL A 432 12.08 27.05 10.21
CA VAL A 432 12.05 26.50 11.57
C VAL A 432 10.59 26.52 12.08
N GLY A 433 10.16 25.38 12.62
CA GLY A 433 8.78 25.18 13.06
C GLY A 433 7.82 24.78 11.94
N ASN A 434 8.29 24.70 10.69
CA ASN A 434 7.47 24.11 9.64
C ASN A 434 7.27 22.62 9.93
N HIS A 435 6.02 22.20 9.91
CA HIS A 435 5.62 20.82 10.16
C HIS A 435 4.61 20.37 9.11
N ILE A 436 5.01 19.47 8.25
CA ILE A 436 4.15 18.90 7.21
C ILE A 436 4.48 17.43 6.97
N ASP A 437 3.49 16.60 6.86
CA ASP A 437 3.60 15.18 6.51
C ASP A 437 4.71 14.42 7.29
N GLY A 438 4.82 14.69 8.59
CA GLY A 438 5.84 14.08 9.45
C GLY A 438 7.24 14.69 9.33
N TYR A 439 7.41 15.76 8.55
CA TYR A 439 8.63 16.54 8.48
C TYR A 439 8.55 17.71 9.46
N ASP A 440 9.61 17.92 10.22
CA ASP A 440 9.72 18.96 11.27
C ASP A 440 11.10 19.59 11.24
N GLN A 441 11.21 20.83 10.76
CA GLN A 441 12.45 21.56 10.75
C GLN A 441 12.71 22.21 12.11
N ARG A 442 13.78 21.78 12.78
CA ARG A 442 14.18 22.30 14.10
C ARG A 442 15.30 23.32 14.00
N PRO A 443 15.41 24.23 15.01
CA PRO A 443 16.49 25.21 15.05
C PRO A 443 17.89 24.59 15.09
N GLY A 444 18.87 25.22 14.45
CA GLY A 444 20.27 24.81 14.51
C GLY A 444 20.64 23.58 13.68
N LEU A 445 19.73 23.07 12.87
CA LEU A 445 19.96 21.91 12.02
C LEU A 445 20.37 22.26 10.60
N SER A 446 20.55 23.54 10.27
CA SER A 446 21.04 24.00 8.99
C SER A 446 21.94 25.21 9.14
N ARG A 447 22.93 25.33 8.23
CA ARG A 447 23.73 26.54 8.05
C ARG A 447 23.09 27.56 7.10
N PHE A 448 22.07 27.12 6.35
CA PHE A 448 21.32 27.97 5.42
C PHE A 448 20.17 28.64 6.15
N LYS A 449 19.81 29.83 5.71
CA LYS A 449 18.63 30.56 6.21
C LYS A 449 17.36 29.94 5.64
N GLU A 450 16.27 30.14 6.35
CA GLU A 450 14.92 29.78 5.88
C GLU A 450 14.62 30.42 4.52
N GLY A 451 14.12 29.62 3.58
CA GLY A 451 13.84 30.03 2.20
C GLY A 451 15.09 30.28 1.35
N GLU A 452 16.30 30.05 1.87
CA GLU A 452 17.53 30.11 1.09
C GLU A 452 17.66 28.86 0.21
N ARG A 453 17.97 29.06 -1.08
CA ARG A 453 18.26 27.93 -1.97
C ARG A 453 19.55 27.23 -1.52
N VAL A 454 19.50 25.93 -1.38
CA VAL A 454 20.67 25.11 -0.99
C VAL A 454 21.38 24.61 -2.25
N PRO A 455 22.55 25.16 -2.61
CA PRO A 455 23.21 24.77 -3.86
C PRO A 455 23.65 23.29 -3.82
N GLY A 456 23.50 22.61 -4.95
CA GLY A 456 23.98 21.24 -5.12
C GLY A 456 23.07 20.14 -4.54
N VAL A 457 21.91 20.50 -4.00
CA VAL A 457 20.92 19.52 -3.52
C VAL A 457 19.89 19.18 -4.61
N ASN A 458 19.55 20.14 -5.42
CA ASN A 458 18.54 19.98 -6.48
C ASN A 458 19.12 19.23 -7.69
N ILE A 459 19.28 17.90 -7.56
CA ILE A 459 19.88 17.05 -8.59
C ILE A 459 19.02 15.84 -8.96
N GLY A 460 17.81 15.75 -8.43
CA GLY A 460 16.89 14.65 -8.68
C GLY A 460 16.91 13.58 -7.59
N GLY A 461 16.61 12.36 -7.97
CA GLY A 461 16.35 11.20 -7.13
C GLY A 461 15.16 10.44 -7.69
N TRP A 462 14.50 9.62 -6.87
CA TRP A 462 13.22 9.00 -7.22
C TRP A 462 12.10 9.58 -6.36
N HIS A 463 10.94 9.81 -6.95
CA HIS A 463 9.72 10.07 -6.19
C HIS A 463 9.43 8.91 -5.24
N ASP A 464 9.22 9.19 -3.95
CA ASP A 464 9.02 8.16 -2.93
C ASP A 464 7.68 7.46 -3.10
N ALA A 465 6.65 8.25 -3.33
CA ALA A 465 5.28 7.81 -3.55
C ALA A 465 4.51 8.83 -4.39
N GLY A 466 3.20 8.85 -4.31
CA GLY A 466 2.35 9.77 -5.06
C GLY A 466 2.37 11.23 -4.62
N ASP A 467 3.02 11.53 -3.54
CA ASP A 467 3.25 12.88 -3.03
C ASP A 467 4.59 13.50 -3.51
N PHE A 468 5.33 12.75 -4.33
CA PHE A 468 6.56 13.19 -5.00
C PHE A 468 7.68 13.65 -4.07
N ASP A 469 7.66 13.31 -2.80
CA ASP A 469 8.75 13.66 -1.90
C ASP A 469 10.01 12.83 -2.18
N LEU A 470 11.16 13.34 -1.70
CA LEU A 470 12.45 12.65 -1.77
C LEU A 470 12.96 12.40 -0.36
N ARG A 471 12.71 11.21 0.17
CA ARG A 471 13.17 10.82 1.52
C ARG A 471 14.56 10.23 1.45
N VAL A 472 15.45 10.60 2.37
CA VAL A 472 16.82 10.06 2.39
C VAL A 472 16.83 8.54 2.56
N GLU A 473 15.93 8.00 3.39
CA GLU A 473 15.82 6.55 3.60
C GLU A 473 15.35 5.80 2.37
N SER A 474 14.48 6.38 1.55
CA SER A 474 14.03 5.76 0.30
C SER A 474 15.14 5.77 -0.74
N GLN A 475 15.83 6.89 -0.92
CA GLN A 475 16.93 7.00 -1.89
C GLN A 475 18.08 6.04 -1.56
N ALA A 476 18.56 6.10 -0.33
CA ALA A 476 19.66 5.24 0.11
C ALA A 476 19.24 3.76 0.19
N GLY A 477 18.03 3.50 0.67
CA GLY A 477 17.49 2.14 0.80
C GLY A 477 17.33 1.44 -0.52
N GLU A 478 16.74 2.13 -1.51
CA GLU A 478 16.55 1.59 -2.85
C GLU A 478 17.89 1.30 -3.53
N ALA A 479 18.81 2.28 -3.50
CA ALA A 479 20.16 2.08 -4.03
C ALA A 479 20.87 0.88 -3.39
N TYR A 480 20.68 0.66 -2.10
CA TYR A 480 21.27 -0.45 -1.37
C TYR A 480 20.70 -1.82 -1.79
N ILE A 481 19.36 -1.95 -1.91
CA ILE A 481 18.74 -3.20 -2.33
C ILE A 481 19.18 -3.57 -3.75
N LEU A 482 19.24 -2.58 -4.66
CA LEU A 482 19.77 -2.77 -6.01
C LEU A 482 21.23 -3.18 -6.00
N ALA A 483 22.05 -2.54 -5.14
CA ALA A 483 23.46 -2.91 -4.97
C ALA A 483 23.59 -4.37 -4.50
N LEU A 484 22.80 -4.81 -3.54
CA LEU A 484 22.80 -6.20 -3.09
C LEU A 484 22.30 -7.17 -4.15
N ALA A 485 21.30 -6.78 -4.96
CA ALA A 485 20.85 -7.60 -6.08
C ALA A 485 21.94 -7.78 -7.12
N TYR A 486 22.64 -6.70 -7.50
CA TYR A 486 23.77 -6.78 -8.40
C TYR A 486 24.93 -7.58 -7.80
N GLU A 487 25.26 -7.36 -6.53
CA GLU A 487 26.31 -8.12 -5.82
C GLU A 487 26.05 -9.62 -5.85
N GLN A 488 24.81 -10.04 -5.59
CA GLN A 488 24.45 -11.44 -5.46
C GLN A 488 24.29 -12.14 -6.82
N PHE A 489 23.70 -11.50 -7.80
CA PHE A 489 23.26 -12.16 -9.04
C PHE A 489 24.04 -11.74 -10.27
N ARG A 490 24.80 -10.64 -10.22
CA ARG A 490 25.62 -10.12 -11.34
C ARG A 490 24.84 -10.03 -12.65
N THR A 491 23.58 -9.57 -12.51
CA THR A 491 22.68 -9.47 -13.66
C THR A 491 23.18 -8.39 -14.61
N ASP A 492 23.30 -8.76 -15.87
CA ASP A 492 23.65 -7.85 -16.95
C ASP A 492 22.37 -7.43 -17.68
N ILE A 493 22.03 -6.14 -17.59
CA ILE A 493 20.86 -5.52 -18.24
C ILE A 493 21.23 -4.11 -18.68
N ASP A 494 20.96 -3.80 -19.94
CA ASP A 494 21.20 -2.50 -20.58
C ASP A 494 20.08 -2.28 -21.59
N VAL A 495 19.01 -1.69 -21.14
CA VAL A 495 17.78 -1.41 -21.93
C VAL A 495 17.28 0.02 -21.75
N THR A 496 17.96 0.83 -20.94
CA THR A 496 17.57 2.20 -20.60
C THR A 496 18.78 3.13 -20.68
N SER A 497 18.64 4.25 -21.34
CA SER A 497 19.67 5.30 -21.40
C SER A 497 19.34 6.39 -20.40
N ILE A 498 20.33 6.77 -19.56
CA ILE A 498 20.16 7.81 -18.52
C ILE A 498 21.22 8.90 -18.71
N ASP A 499 20.80 10.11 -19.07
CA ASP A 499 21.64 11.28 -19.22
C ASP A 499 21.27 12.37 -18.19
N HIS A 500 21.98 12.37 -17.07
CA HIS A 500 21.77 13.37 -16.01
C HIS A 500 22.09 14.80 -16.44
N GLN A 501 22.99 15.00 -17.40
CA GLN A 501 23.35 16.36 -17.86
C GLN A 501 22.25 16.98 -18.71
N ARG A 502 21.54 16.15 -19.50
CA ARG A 502 20.44 16.58 -20.34
C ARG A 502 19.07 16.40 -19.69
N HIS A 503 19.01 15.88 -18.47
CA HIS A 503 17.78 15.54 -17.78
C HIS A 503 16.86 14.62 -18.60
N ARG A 504 17.44 13.55 -19.17
CA ARG A 504 16.73 12.67 -20.10
C ARG A 504 16.91 11.19 -19.74
N VAL A 505 15.82 10.47 -19.79
CA VAL A 505 15.76 9.01 -19.73
C VAL A 505 15.01 8.50 -20.95
N GLU A 506 15.60 7.54 -21.67
CA GLU A 506 14.94 6.84 -22.77
C GLU A 506 14.83 5.35 -22.43
N ILE A 507 13.60 4.90 -22.28
CA ILE A 507 13.29 3.49 -22.06
C ILE A 507 13.41 2.73 -23.38
N HIS A 508 13.98 1.52 -23.36
CA HIS A 508 14.28 0.67 -24.51
C HIS A 508 15.33 1.27 -25.48
N GLU A 509 16.25 2.05 -24.93
CA GLU A 509 17.41 2.56 -25.67
C GLU A 509 18.68 2.27 -24.86
N PRO A 510 19.43 1.20 -25.18
CA PRO A 510 20.64 0.83 -24.45
C PRO A 510 21.75 1.87 -24.65
N ASP A 511 22.56 2.12 -23.63
CA ASP A 511 23.68 3.07 -23.67
C ASP A 511 25.05 2.46 -23.38
N GLY A 512 25.12 1.13 -23.27
CA GLY A 512 26.36 0.39 -22.99
C GLY A 512 26.71 0.32 -21.51
N ARG A 513 25.80 0.75 -20.61
CA ARG A 513 25.98 0.72 -19.16
C ARG A 513 24.96 -0.20 -18.51
N ASN A 514 25.32 -0.82 -17.40
CA ASN A 514 24.39 -1.67 -16.67
C ASN A 514 23.32 -0.84 -15.94
N ASP A 515 22.04 -1.06 -16.23
CA ASP A 515 20.90 -0.28 -15.71
C ASP A 515 20.78 -0.36 -14.18
N ILE A 516 21.08 -1.52 -13.57
CA ILE A 516 21.03 -1.65 -12.12
C ILE A 516 22.07 -0.72 -11.48
N LEU A 517 23.28 -0.69 -12.03
CA LEU A 517 24.34 0.20 -11.52
C LEU A 517 24.04 1.68 -11.79
N GLN A 518 23.41 2.02 -12.92
CA GLN A 518 22.96 3.38 -13.18
C GLN A 518 21.89 3.83 -12.17
N GLN A 519 20.98 2.94 -11.79
CA GLN A 519 19.98 3.25 -10.75
C GLN A 519 20.62 3.36 -9.36
N VAL A 520 21.61 2.50 -9.01
CA VAL A 520 22.41 2.67 -7.79
C VAL A 520 23.12 4.04 -7.79
N GLU A 521 23.71 4.42 -8.93
CA GLU A 521 24.34 5.73 -9.11
C GLU A 521 23.35 6.88 -8.85
N ASN A 522 22.13 6.81 -9.40
CA ASN A 522 21.09 7.83 -9.23
C ASN A 522 20.73 8.07 -7.75
N GLY A 523 20.40 7.02 -7.00
CA GLY A 523 20.07 7.16 -5.58
C GLY A 523 21.25 7.59 -4.72
N ALA A 524 22.45 7.07 -4.99
CA ALA A 524 23.66 7.45 -4.29
C ALA A 524 24.02 8.92 -4.51
N LEU A 525 23.93 9.43 -5.76
CA LEU A 525 24.19 10.83 -6.10
C LEU A 525 23.34 11.79 -5.28
N THR A 526 22.03 11.53 -5.17
CA THR A 526 21.10 12.36 -4.42
C THR A 526 21.52 12.50 -2.95
N VAL A 527 21.89 11.39 -2.31
CA VAL A 527 22.30 11.39 -0.91
C VAL A 527 23.66 12.06 -0.71
N VAL A 528 24.63 11.73 -1.58
CA VAL A 528 26.02 12.26 -1.51
C VAL A 528 26.04 13.76 -1.72
N ARG A 529 25.42 14.28 -2.78
CA ARG A 529 25.40 15.72 -3.08
C ARG A 529 24.65 16.51 -2.03
N SER A 530 23.56 15.99 -1.50
CA SER A 530 22.83 16.63 -0.40
C SER A 530 23.67 16.68 0.88
N TYR A 531 24.37 15.59 1.20
CA TYR A 531 25.28 15.58 2.36
C TYR A 531 26.43 16.60 2.22
N GLN A 532 27.06 16.66 1.05
CA GLN A 532 28.14 17.62 0.77
C GLN A 532 27.65 19.07 0.87
N ALA A 533 26.47 19.36 0.33
CA ALA A 533 25.87 20.69 0.38
C ALA A 533 25.50 21.12 1.81
N LEU A 534 24.91 20.26 2.60
CA LEU A 534 24.39 20.57 3.93
C LEU A 534 25.43 20.37 5.06
N GLY A 535 26.45 19.52 4.84
CA GLY A 535 27.36 19.05 5.90
C GLY A 535 26.71 18.05 6.85
N ARG A 536 25.54 17.53 6.49
CA ARG A 536 24.75 16.52 7.20
C ARG A 536 23.75 15.85 6.24
N LEU A 537 23.13 14.77 6.67
CA LEU A 537 22.02 14.20 5.90
C LEU A 537 20.81 15.15 5.92
N TYR A 538 20.13 15.23 4.79
CA TYR A 538 18.78 15.78 4.77
C TYR A 538 17.80 14.72 5.32
N ARG A 539 16.59 15.17 5.74
CA ARG A 539 15.51 14.27 6.12
C ARG A 539 14.66 13.90 4.89
N GLY A 540 14.33 14.91 4.13
CA GLY A 540 13.55 14.78 2.90
C GLY A 540 13.35 16.15 2.25
N ILE A 541 12.83 16.10 1.02
CA ILE A 541 12.47 17.25 0.20
C ILE A 541 11.01 17.07 -0.16
N ILE A 542 10.13 17.99 0.29
CA ILE A 542 8.69 17.91 0.12
C ILE A 542 8.07 19.30 0.00
N CYS A 543 6.95 19.43 -0.72
CA CYS A 543 6.17 20.67 -0.73
C CYS A 543 5.72 21.07 0.67
N SER A 544 5.66 22.38 0.93
CA SER A 544 5.23 22.92 2.22
C SER A 544 3.71 22.87 2.44
N THR A 545 2.96 22.38 1.48
CA THR A 545 1.50 22.29 1.50
C THR A 545 1.04 20.90 1.06
N LEU A 546 -0.26 20.61 1.14
CA LEU A 546 -0.85 19.37 0.60
C LEU A 546 -0.98 19.39 -0.93
N ARG A 547 -0.32 20.30 -1.61
CA ARG A 547 -0.36 20.43 -3.07
C ARG A 547 -0.06 19.12 -3.80
N GLN A 548 0.95 18.38 -3.37
CA GLN A 548 1.32 17.09 -3.94
C GLN A 548 0.19 16.05 -3.90
N TYR A 549 -0.72 16.15 -2.94
CA TYR A 549 -1.87 15.26 -2.86
C TYR A 549 -3.03 15.66 -3.76
N ALA A 550 -3.10 16.93 -4.14
CA ALA A 550 -4.14 17.45 -5.02
C ALA A 550 -3.79 17.31 -6.50
N MET A 551 -2.50 17.26 -6.82
CA MET A 551 -2.03 17.07 -8.20
C MET A 551 -2.16 15.62 -8.61
N LEU A 552 -2.76 15.43 -9.78
CA LEU A 552 -2.93 14.11 -10.39
C LEU A 552 -2.19 14.11 -11.74
N GLY A 553 -1.39 13.08 -11.98
CA GLY A 553 -0.76 12.88 -13.29
C GLY A 553 0.64 13.44 -13.40
N ASP A 554 0.89 14.33 -14.34
CA ASP A 554 2.24 14.75 -14.73
C ASP A 554 2.97 15.52 -13.61
N ALA A 555 4.07 14.97 -13.13
CA ALA A 555 4.93 15.61 -12.14
C ALA A 555 5.56 16.92 -12.65
N ALA A 556 5.69 17.12 -13.97
CA ALA A 556 6.18 18.37 -14.54
C ALA A 556 5.28 19.57 -14.23
N ALA A 557 3.99 19.33 -13.97
CA ALA A 557 3.08 20.37 -13.49
C ALA A 557 3.40 20.87 -12.08
N MET A 558 4.34 20.22 -11.37
CA MET A 558 4.83 20.60 -10.06
C MET A 558 6.03 21.55 -10.11
N THR A 559 6.42 22.04 -11.27
CA THR A 559 7.49 23.01 -11.42
C THR A 559 7.07 24.14 -12.35
N ASP A 560 7.34 25.39 -11.96
CA ASP A 560 7.13 26.57 -12.81
C ASP A 560 8.45 27.19 -13.31
N GLY A 561 9.59 26.73 -12.81
CA GLY A 561 10.93 27.22 -13.14
C GLY A 561 11.35 28.48 -12.38
N GLU A 562 10.55 28.93 -11.41
CA GLU A 562 10.79 30.14 -10.61
C GLU A 562 10.87 29.81 -9.11
N ALA A 563 12.02 29.93 -8.51
CA ALA A 563 12.22 29.66 -7.09
C ALA A 563 11.41 30.61 -6.17
N ASN A 564 10.98 30.12 -5.04
CA ASN A 564 10.17 30.74 -3.99
C ASN A 564 8.67 30.85 -4.30
N ASN A 565 8.17 30.00 -5.17
CA ASN A 565 6.74 29.86 -5.43
C ASN A 565 6.13 28.67 -4.67
N ASP A 566 4.83 28.48 -4.83
CA ASP A 566 4.06 27.46 -4.08
C ASP A 566 4.35 26.01 -4.51
N ASP A 567 4.98 25.82 -5.67
CA ASP A 567 5.37 24.50 -6.17
C ASP A 567 6.71 24.01 -5.65
N ASP A 568 7.54 24.90 -5.13
CA ASP A 568 8.83 24.51 -4.57
C ASP A 568 8.70 23.51 -3.43
N ARG A 569 9.49 22.45 -3.51
CA ARG A 569 9.69 21.55 -2.38
C ARG A 569 10.82 22.08 -1.50
N TRP A 570 10.63 21.94 -0.22
CA TRP A 570 11.57 22.41 0.78
C TRP A 570 12.42 21.27 1.33
N ILE A 571 13.68 21.58 1.66
CA ILE A 571 14.60 20.66 2.29
C ILE A 571 14.44 20.71 3.79
N PHE A 572 14.18 19.57 4.36
CA PHE A 572 14.18 19.36 5.81
C PHE A 572 15.45 18.64 6.24
N THR A 573 15.99 19.05 7.36
CA THR A 573 17.13 18.40 8.03
C THR A 573 16.72 17.87 9.40
N GLU A 574 17.41 16.85 9.88
CA GLU A 574 17.13 16.26 11.18
C GLU A 574 18.40 15.87 11.92
N ASP A 575 18.24 15.58 13.21
CA ASP A 575 19.25 14.90 14.03
C ASP A 575 18.70 13.53 14.43
N ASN A 576 19.00 12.52 13.60
CA ASN A 576 18.56 11.15 13.81
C ASN A 576 19.72 10.17 13.61
N PRO A 577 20.41 9.79 14.68
CA PRO A 577 21.57 8.91 14.61
C PRO A 577 21.27 7.51 14.06
N ILE A 578 20.04 7.00 14.26
CA ILE A 578 19.64 5.68 13.71
C ILE A 578 19.58 5.78 12.19
N ARG A 579 18.91 6.81 11.65
CA ARG A 579 18.80 7.02 10.20
C ARG A 579 20.17 7.28 9.59
N ALA A 580 20.99 8.10 10.25
CA ALA A 580 22.35 8.37 9.80
C ALA A 580 23.19 7.09 9.64
N LEU A 581 23.14 6.19 10.61
CA LEU A 581 23.84 4.92 10.55
C LEU A 581 23.23 3.96 9.52
N SER A 582 21.91 3.91 9.39
CA SER A 582 21.26 3.11 8.35
C SER A 582 21.68 3.59 6.96
N THR A 583 21.69 4.90 6.73
CA THR A 583 22.17 5.49 5.46
C THR A 583 23.66 5.19 5.23
N ALA A 584 24.48 5.23 6.29
CA ALA A 584 25.89 4.88 6.19
C ALA A 584 26.10 3.41 5.75
N ALA A 585 25.34 2.47 6.31
CA ALA A 585 25.38 1.08 5.87
C ALA A 585 24.99 0.95 4.38
N GLN A 586 23.94 1.64 3.98
CA GLN A 586 23.42 1.62 2.61
C GLN A 586 24.43 2.21 1.60
N LEU A 587 25.06 3.33 1.95
CA LEU A 587 26.12 3.95 1.14
C LEU A 587 27.38 3.05 1.04
N ALA A 588 27.76 2.36 2.11
CA ALA A 588 28.88 1.41 2.06
C ALA A 588 28.60 0.25 1.11
N GLY A 589 27.35 -0.26 1.08
CA GLY A 589 26.91 -1.27 0.11
C GLY A 589 26.90 -0.75 -1.33
N ALA A 590 26.41 0.46 -1.56
CA ALA A 590 26.46 1.13 -2.86
C ALA A 590 27.89 1.36 -3.34
N ALA A 591 28.78 1.85 -2.44
CA ALA A 591 30.19 2.07 -2.75
C ALA A 591 30.87 0.80 -3.30
N ARG A 592 30.57 -0.36 -2.71
CA ARG A 592 31.18 -1.64 -3.09
C ARG A 592 30.87 -2.02 -4.54
N VAL A 593 29.65 -1.81 -5.01
CA VAL A 593 29.26 -2.18 -6.39
C VAL A 593 29.56 -1.10 -7.41
N LEU A 594 29.71 0.15 -6.99
CA LEU A 594 30.08 1.26 -7.88
C LEU A 594 31.59 1.27 -8.23
N ARG A 595 32.43 0.50 -7.55
CA ARG A 595 33.84 0.33 -7.94
C ARG A 595 33.94 -0.24 -9.35
N GLY A 596 34.73 0.42 -10.20
CA GLY A 596 34.88 0.06 -11.63
C GLY A 596 33.71 0.54 -12.51
N PHE A 597 32.67 1.08 -11.93
CA PHE A 597 31.55 1.70 -12.66
C PHE A 597 31.57 3.24 -12.53
N ASN A 598 31.68 3.75 -11.30
CA ASN A 598 31.88 5.16 -10.96
C ASN A 598 32.76 5.27 -9.69
N ASP A 599 34.08 5.20 -9.89
CA ASP A 599 35.03 5.18 -8.77
C ASP A 599 34.99 6.45 -7.91
N GLY A 600 34.72 7.59 -8.52
CA GLY A 600 34.60 8.86 -7.79
C GLY A 600 33.44 8.82 -6.81
N LEU A 601 32.26 8.46 -7.27
CA LEU A 601 31.05 8.35 -6.43
C LEU A 601 31.18 7.20 -5.40
N SER A 602 31.80 6.09 -5.79
CA SER A 602 32.14 4.98 -4.88
C SER A 602 32.91 5.46 -3.68
N GLN A 603 33.99 6.25 -3.90
CA GLN A 603 34.81 6.79 -2.81
C GLN A 603 34.03 7.79 -1.97
N GLU A 604 33.27 8.72 -2.57
CA GLU A 604 32.42 9.67 -1.85
C GLU A 604 31.39 8.97 -0.94
N CYS A 605 30.75 7.91 -1.43
CA CYS A 605 29.84 7.08 -0.62
C CYS A 605 30.53 6.47 0.59
N LEU A 606 31.72 5.89 0.38
CA LEU A 606 32.51 5.27 1.44
C LEU A 606 32.96 6.30 2.48
N ASP A 607 33.47 7.46 2.06
CA ASP A 607 33.93 8.53 2.94
C ASP A 607 32.81 9.04 3.86
N ILE A 608 31.61 9.21 3.32
CA ILE A 608 30.42 9.61 4.09
C ILE A 608 30.05 8.50 5.07
N ALA A 609 30.02 7.24 4.64
CA ALA A 609 29.69 6.11 5.49
C ALA A 609 30.64 5.99 6.67
N VAL A 610 31.95 6.09 6.45
CA VAL A 610 33.00 6.09 7.48
C VAL A 610 32.85 7.29 8.42
N THR A 611 32.57 8.47 7.88
CA THR A 611 32.37 9.69 8.68
C THR A 611 31.18 9.55 9.62
N LEU A 612 30.01 9.11 9.13
CA LEU A 612 28.81 8.93 9.93
C LEU A 612 28.98 7.83 11.00
N TYR A 613 29.68 6.75 10.66
CA TYR A 613 30.02 5.71 11.62
C TYR A 613 30.93 6.23 12.73
N SER A 614 32.01 6.96 12.39
CA SER A 614 32.97 7.48 13.34
C SER A 614 32.40 8.55 14.28
N GLN A 615 31.44 9.34 13.80
CA GLN A 615 30.74 10.37 14.59
C GLN A 615 29.68 9.78 15.52
N SER A 616 29.29 8.52 15.32
CA SER A 616 28.23 7.89 16.10
C SER A 616 28.65 7.58 17.53
N SER A 617 27.74 7.80 18.47
CA SER A 617 27.98 7.50 19.89
C SER A 617 27.96 5.98 20.17
N SER A 618 28.21 5.65 21.46
CA SER A 618 28.07 4.27 21.97
C SER A 618 26.69 4.01 22.62
N ASP A 619 25.68 4.82 22.33
CA ASP A 619 24.33 4.68 22.88
C ASP A 619 23.72 3.33 22.46
N SER A 620 23.16 2.61 23.42
CA SER A 620 22.52 1.31 23.18
C SER A 620 21.31 1.40 22.22
N ARG A 621 20.65 2.54 22.13
CA ARG A 621 19.51 2.78 21.22
C ARG A 621 19.91 2.70 19.76
N ILE A 622 21.14 3.05 19.42
CA ILE A 622 21.66 3.02 18.04
C ILE A 622 22.50 1.76 17.74
N ALA A 623 22.70 0.89 18.72
CA ALA A 623 23.64 -0.23 18.62
C ALA A 623 23.38 -1.16 17.43
N ARG A 624 22.11 -1.44 17.10
CA ARG A 624 21.75 -2.31 15.96
C ARG A 624 22.08 -1.64 14.62
N ALA A 625 21.78 -0.35 14.48
CA ALA A 625 22.12 0.39 13.27
C ALA A 625 23.65 0.50 13.10
N LYS A 626 24.36 0.76 14.19
CA LYS A 626 25.84 0.81 14.19
C LYS A 626 26.46 -0.55 13.82
N LEU A 627 25.85 -1.63 14.30
CA LEU A 627 26.27 -2.98 13.93
C LEU A 627 26.09 -3.25 12.43
N HIS A 628 24.95 -2.90 11.86
CA HIS A 628 24.71 -3.04 10.41
C HIS A 628 25.72 -2.24 9.60
N THR A 629 25.99 -1.00 10.01
CA THR A 629 27.02 -0.16 9.37
C THR A 629 28.39 -0.80 9.44
N ALA A 630 28.77 -1.35 10.59
CA ALA A 630 30.07 -2.02 10.74
C ALA A 630 30.18 -3.25 9.84
N VAL A 631 29.10 -4.03 9.70
CA VAL A 631 29.06 -5.18 8.76
C VAL A 631 29.29 -4.72 7.33
N GLU A 632 28.57 -3.69 6.87
CA GLU A 632 28.73 -3.21 5.49
C GLU A 632 30.11 -2.56 5.25
N LEU A 633 30.65 -1.84 6.23
CA LEU A 633 32.00 -1.28 6.16
C LEU A 633 33.06 -2.37 6.12
N TYR A 634 32.94 -3.43 6.93
CA TYR A 634 33.84 -4.57 6.88
C TYR A 634 33.81 -5.24 5.50
N LEU A 635 32.62 -5.52 4.96
CA LEU A 635 32.44 -6.12 3.63
C LEU A 635 32.99 -5.23 2.51
N THR A 636 33.08 -3.91 2.71
CA THR A 636 33.53 -2.96 1.69
C THR A 636 35.02 -2.66 1.77
N THR A 637 35.61 -2.65 2.99
CA THR A 637 37.00 -2.23 3.23
C THR A 637 37.92 -3.38 3.62
N GLY A 638 37.39 -4.44 4.23
CA GLY A 638 38.21 -5.50 4.83
C GLY A 638 38.86 -5.11 6.17
N GLU A 639 38.64 -3.90 6.69
CA GLU A 639 39.32 -3.42 7.89
C GLU A 639 38.94 -4.20 9.16
N GLU A 640 39.91 -4.81 9.79
CA GLU A 640 39.78 -5.62 11.00
C GLU A 640 39.11 -4.88 12.18
N SER A 641 39.22 -3.58 12.25
CA SER A 641 38.59 -2.77 13.32
C SER A 641 37.05 -2.92 13.34
N TYR A 642 36.45 -3.05 12.18
CA TYR A 642 35.00 -3.29 12.07
C TYR A 642 34.64 -4.73 12.47
N LEU A 643 35.45 -5.71 12.07
CA LEU A 643 35.26 -7.09 12.47
C LEU A 643 35.40 -7.24 14.00
N ASP A 644 36.40 -6.63 14.59
CA ASP A 644 36.57 -6.59 16.05
C ASP A 644 35.35 -6.02 16.76
N PHE A 645 34.81 -4.91 16.24
CA PHE A 645 33.58 -4.34 16.78
C PHE A 645 32.41 -5.34 16.69
N ILE A 646 32.21 -5.98 15.54
CA ILE A 646 31.11 -6.94 15.31
C ILE A 646 31.21 -8.12 16.26
N LEU A 647 32.39 -8.73 16.37
CA LEU A 647 32.61 -9.87 17.25
C LEU A 647 32.39 -9.52 18.74
N ASN A 648 32.67 -8.26 19.14
CA ASN A 648 32.37 -7.77 20.50
C ASN A 648 30.86 -7.56 20.73
N GLN A 649 30.04 -7.50 19.68
CA GLN A 649 28.57 -7.38 19.77
C GLN A 649 27.85 -8.72 19.77
N GLN A 650 28.51 -9.86 20.00
CA GLN A 650 27.91 -11.19 19.95
C GLN A 650 26.61 -11.28 20.75
N ASP A 651 26.59 -10.70 21.96
CA ASP A 651 25.40 -10.70 22.83
C ASP A 651 24.20 -9.95 22.21
N LEU A 652 24.44 -8.78 21.63
CA LEU A 652 23.42 -8.01 20.91
C LEU A 652 22.89 -8.81 19.72
N ILE A 653 23.78 -9.38 18.93
CA ILE A 653 23.47 -10.15 17.74
C ILE A 653 22.58 -11.34 18.09
N THR A 654 22.98 -12.14 19.07
CA THR A 654 22.24 -13.36 19.43
C THR A 654 20.92 -13.07 20.11
N LYS A 655 20.80 -11.99 20.89
CA LYS A 655 19.54 -11.58 21.55
C LYS A 655 18.54 -10.90 20.61
N SER A 656 19.02 -10.30 19.51
CA SER A 656 18.19 -9.60 18.53
C SER A 656 18.33 -10.17 17.12
N VAL A 657 18.56 -11.47 17.02
CA VAL A 657 18.82 -12.17 15.76
C VAL A 657 17.70 -12.03 14.71
N ASN A 658 16.49 -11.80 15.17
CA ASN A 658 15.36 -11.48 14.28
C ASN A 658 15.51 -10.15 13.52
N TYR A 659 16.35 -9.23 13.98
CA TYR A 659 16.66 -7.95 13.30
C TYR A 659 18.07 -7.94 12.71
N THR A 660 19.00 -8.65 13.34
CA THR A 660 20.42 -8.59 12.99
C THR A 660 20.90 -9.79 12.18
N GLY A 661 20.09 -10.84 12.14
CA GLY A 661 20.49 -12.15 11.61
C GLY A 661 20.86 -12.12 10.14
N TRP A 662 20.04 -11.48 9.31
CA TRP A 662 20.21 -11.50 7.86
C TRP A 662 21.52 -10.85 7.39
N PHE A 663 21.87 -9.65 7.88
CA PHE A 663 23.14 -9.02 7.50
C PHE A 663 24.35 -9.65 8.21
N THR A 664 24.18 -10.15 9.45
CA THR A 664 25.24 -10.89 10.15
C THR A 664 25.56 -12.22 9.46
N ALA A 665 24.56 -12.88 8.87
CA ALA A 665 24.78 -14.12 8.12
C ALA A 665 25.76 -13.96 6.96
N ARG A 666 25.82 -12.78 6.35
CA ARG A 666 26.74 -12.49 5.24
C ARG A 666 28.21 -12.56 5.65
N ILE A 667 28.55 -12.07 6.84
CA ILE A 667 29.93 -12.17 7.37
C ILE A 667 30.17 -13.51 8.06
N ALA A 668 29.19 -14.09 8.72
CA ALA A 668 29.35 -15.34 9.42
C ALA A 668 29.79 -16.48 8.50
N LYS A 669 29.29 -16.48 7.24
CA LYS A 669 29.72 -17.41 6.20
C LYS A 669 31.20 -17.26 5.85
N LEU A 670 31.76 -16.04 5.85
CA LEU A 670 33.19 -15.79 5.69
C LEU A 670 33.97 -16.32 6.90
N LEU A 671 33.46 -16.05 8.12
CA LEU A 671 34.10 -16.47 9.37
C LEU A 671 34.12 -17.97 9.59
N GLU A 672 33.25 -18.74 8.93
CA GLU A 672 33.30 -20.23 8.99
C GLU A 672 34.63 -20.78 8.45
N THR A 673 35.29 -20.08 7.55
CA THR A 673 36.59 -20.47 6.98
C THR A 673 37.77 -20.08 7.87
N GLU A 674 37.55 -19.16 8.82
CA GLU A 674 38.59 -18.66 9.72
C GLU A 674 39.02 -19.72 10.75
N LYS A 675 40.32 -19.71 11.07
CA LYS A 675 40.90 -20.71 11.99
C LYS A 675 40.97 -20.21 13.43
N ASP A 676 40.79 -18.91 13.63
CA ASP A 676 40.93 -18.33 14.97
C ASP A 676 39.80 -18.77 15.92
N LYS A 677 40.13 -18.79 17.24
CA LYS A 677 39.21 -19.31 18.27
C LYS A 677 37.99 -18.41 18.50
N ARG A 678 38.14 -17.08 18.28
CA ARG A 678 37.10 -16.09 18.53
C ARG A 678 36.02 -16.17 17.45
N SER A 679 36.40 -16.19 16.17
CA SER A 679 35.49 -16.38 15.02
C SER A 679 34.71 -17.68 15.14
N LYS A 680 35.37 -18.78 15.51
CA LYS A 680 34.69 -20.08 15.74
C LYS A 680 33.67 -20.02 16.88
N ALA A 681 33.97 -19.33 17.97
CA ALA A 681 33.06 -19.18 19.10
C ALA A 681 31.84 -18.35 18.71
N PHE A 682 32.06 -17.27 17.97
CA PHE A 682 31.01 -16.40 17.45
C PHE A 682 30.05 -17.17 16.52
N VAL A 683 30.59 -17.83 15.48
CA VAL A 683 29.79 -18.63 14.52
C VAL A 683 28.95 -19.69 15.24
N LYS A 684 29.51 -20.36 16.21
CA LYS A 684 28.79 -21.36 17.01
C LYS A 684 27.61 -20.75 17.79
N ALA A 685 27.81 -19.59 18.42
CA ALA A 685 26.78 -18.89 19.19
C ALA A 685 25.68 -18.35 18.26
N PHE A 686 26.10 -17.76 17.13
CA PHE A 686 25.18 -17.22 16.13
C PHE A 686 24.31 -18.32 15.52
N ARG A 687 24.91 -19.46 15.13
CA ARG A 687 24.17 -20.60 14.59
C ARG A 687 23.12 -21.13 15.59
N ALA A 688 23.45 -21.19 16.89
CA ALA A 688 22.49 -21.59 17.91
C ALA A 688 21.33 -20.58 18.06
N ALA A 689 21.62 -19.28 17.99
CA ALA A 689 20.58 -18.25 18.00
C ALA A 689 19.67 -18.33 16.77
N LEU A 690 20.23 -18.59 15.59
CA LEU A 690 19.49 -18.78 14.34
C LEU A 690 18.56 -19.99 14.41
N ALA A 691 19.02 -21.12 14.98
CA ALA A 691 18.17 -22.31 15.15
C ALA A 691 16.95 -22.01 16.04
N ASN A 692 17.13 -21.25 17.12
CA ASN A 692 16.03 -20.82 17.99
C ASN A 692 15.09 -19.82 17.25
N TYR A 693 15.64 -18.91 16.46
CA TYR A 693 14.84 -17.98 15.67
C TYR A 693 14.00 -18.72 14.61
N LYS A 694 14.56 -19.76 13.99
CA LYS A 694 13.82 -20.57 13.01
C LYS A 694 12.56 -21.21 13.63
N ILE A 695 12.63 -21.70 14.86
CA ILE A 695 11.47 -22.24 15.55
C ILE A 695 10.36 -21.18 15.70
N GLN A 696 10.73 -19.93 15.99
CA GLN A 696 9.76 -18.83 16.09
C GLN A 696 9.15 -18.48 14.73
N LEU A 697 9.98 -18.45 13.69
CA LEU A 697 9.51 -18.18 12.31
C LEU A 697 8.57 -19.29 11.82
N ASP A 698 8.88 -20.54 12.09
CA ASP A 698 8.02 -21.68 11.72
C ASP A 698 6.65 -21.58 12.38
N LYS A 699 6.62 -21.21 13.66
CA LYS A 699 5.37 -20.98 14.38
C LYS A 699 4.58 -19.84 13.74
N GLN A 700 5.20 -18.70 13.46
CA GLN A 700 4.54 -17.55 12.84
C GLN A 700 4.05 -17.88 11.42
N SER A 701 4.85 -18.57 10.63
CA SER A 701 4.47 -19.00 9.27
C SER A 701 3.32 -20.01 9.25
N ALA A 702 3.17 -20.79 10.34
CA ALA A 702 2.06 -21.74 10.48
C ALA A 702 0.76 -21.09 10.94
N GLU A 703 0.77 -19.81 11.33
CA GLU A 703 -0.44 -19.06 11.71
C GLU A 703 -1.32 -18.70 10.50
N THR A 704 -0.79 -18.88 9.30
CA THR A 704 -1.50 -18.62 8.03
C THR A 704 -1.33 -19.78 7.04
N PRO A 705 -2.24 -19.95 6.09
CA PRO A 705 -2.12 -21.01 5.09
C PRO A 705 -0.99 -20.80 4.07
N TYR A 706 -0.31 -19.66 4.08
CA TYR A 706 0.63 -19.24 3.03
C TYR A 706 2.08 -19.65 3.31
N GLY A 707 2.40 -20.13 4.51
CA GLY A 707 3.76 -20.53 4.87
C GLY A 707 4.75 -19.38 5.02
N VAL A 708 4.26 -18.18 5.25
CA VAL A 708 5.01 -16.95 5.56
C VAL A 708 4.38 -16.24 6.75
N PRO A 709 5.15 -15.49 7.56
CA PRO A 709 4.60 -14.69 8.64
C PRO A 709 3.82 -13.51 8.08
N TYR A 710 2.52 -13.65 7.95
CA TYR A 710 1.62 -12.64 7.44
C TYR A 710 0.77 -12.05 8.55
N ARG A 711 0.76 -10.72 8.67
CA ARG A 711 -0.08 -9.99 9.60
C ARG A 711 -0.98 -9.03 8.83
N PRO A 712 -2.26 -9.39 8.66
CA PRO A 712 -3.18 -8.54 7.94
C PRO A 712 -3.32 -7.18 8.61
N SER A 713 -3.25 -6.13 7.82
CA SER A 713 -3.44 -4.74 8.25
C SER A 713 -4.23 -3.97 7.19
N ILE A 714 -4.58 -2.74 7.50
CA ILE A 714 -5.30 -1.87 6.57
C ILE A 714 -4.47 -1.48 5.35
N TRP A 715 -3.14 -1.44 5.50
CA TRP A 715 -2.20 -1.17 4.41
C TRP A 715 -1.84 -2.41 3.59
N GLY A 716 -2.35 -3.58 3.94
CA GLY A 716 -1.86 -4.81 3.35
C GLY A 716 -0.51 -5.25 3.96
N ALA A 717 0.09 -6.25 3.38
CA ALA A 717 1.35 -6.82 3.86
C ALA A 717 2.37 -7.12 2.74
N GLY A 718 2.09 -6.68 1.52
CA GLY A 718 2.93 -6.95 0.35
C GLY A 718 4.37 -6.48 0.53
N TRP A 719 4.55 -5.29 1.08
CA TRP A 719 5.89 -4.74 1.34
C TRP A 719 6.63 -5.48 2.44
N ASP A 720 5.95 -5.83 3.52
CA ASP A 720 6.57 -6.60 4.62
C ASP A 720 6.97 -8.01 4.18
N ILE A 721 6.16 -8.67 3.36
CA ILE A 721 6.44 -10.01 2.85
C ILE A 721 7.63 -10.01 1.88
N GLN A 722 7.75 -9.00 1.01
CA GLN A 722 8.92 -8.84 0.15
C GLN A 722 10.21 -8.70 0.97
N ARG A 723 10.20 -7.77 1.95
CA ARG A 723 11.34 -7.55 2.85
C ARG A 723 11.68 -8.80 3.63
N PHE A 724 10.68 -9.48 4.18
CA PHE A 724 10.87 -10.75 4.87
C PHE A 724 11.57 -11.79 3.98
N GLY A 725 11.09 -11.98 2.75
CA GLY A 725 11.70 -12.92 1.81
C GLY A 725 13.13 -12.55 1.43
N PHE A 726 13.41 -11.25 1.24
CA PHE A 726 14.74 -10.73 1.00
C PHE A 726 15.71 -11.01 2.17
N GLU A 727 15.31 -10.69 3.40
CA GLU A 727 16.12 -10.96 4.59
C GLU A 727 16.32 -12.48 4.81
N TYR A 728 15.28 -13.27 4.58
CA TYR A 728 15.33 -14.73 4.68
C TYR A 728 16.27 -15.37 3.66
N TYR A 729 16.40 -14.79 2.45
CA TYR A 729 17.33 -15.27 1.46
C TYR A 729 18.77 -15.32 1.97
N PHE A 730 19.24 -14.30 2.67
CA PHE A 730 20.62 -14.30 3.23
C PHE A 730 20.82 -15.35 4.32
N LEU A 731 19.76 -15.65 5.06
CA LEU A 731 19.79 -16.77 6.02
C LEU A 731 19.83 -18.13 5.30
N THR A 732 19.07 -18.27 4.23
CA THR A 732 19.08 -19.47 3.37
C THR A 732 20.44 -19.69 2.72
N ASP A 733 21.03 -18.63 2.17
CA ASP A 733 22.32 -18.68 1.50
C ASP A 733 23.46 -19.09 2.46
N ALA A 734 23.44 -18.57 3.68
CA ALA A 734 24.47 -18.87 4.67
C ALA A 734 24.22 -20.21 5.39
N TYR A 735 22.97 -20.54 5.69
CA TYR A 735 22.58 -21.71 6.51
C TYR A 735 21.39 -22.47 5.90
N PRO A 736 21.54 -23.08 4.70
CA PRO A 736 20.46 -23.79 4.01
C PRO A 736 19.92 -25.00 4.77
N ASP A 737 20.70 -25.57 5.69
CA ASP A 737 20.29 -26.66 6.57
C ASP A 737 19.32 -26.20 7.70
N ILE A 738 19.30 -24.92 8.04
CA ILE A 738 18.38 -24.33 9.00
C ILE A 738 17.23 -23.61 8.27
N PHE A 739 17.53 -22.89 7.21
CA PHE A 739 16.59 -22.05 6.48
C PHE A 739 16.39 -22.54 5.04
N PRO A 740 15.39 -23.40 4.80
CA PRO A 740 15.14 -23.96 3.46
C PRO A 740 14.64 -22.88 2.49
N LYS A 741 15.03 -23.01 1.23
CA LYS A 741 14.68 -22.08 0.15
C LYS A 741 13.16 -22.01 -0.13
N GLU A 742 12.39 -22.99 0.32
CA GLU A 742 10.92 -23.02 0.18
C GLU A 742 10.25 -21.76 0.69
N THR A 743 10.73 -21.19 1.81
CA THR A 743 10.17 -19.94 2.38
C THR A 743 10.39 -18.74 1.46
N VAL A 744 11.51 -18.69 0.71
CA VAL A 744 11.73 -17.65 -0.31
C VAL A 744 10.69 -17.77 -1.44
N TYR A 745 10.42 -18.99 -1.89
CA TYR A 745 9.38 -19.24 -2.89
C TYR A 745 7.98 -18.89 -2.36
N ASN A 746 7.67 -19.19 -1.10
CA ASN A 746 6.39 -18.85 -0.50
C ASN A 746 6.19 -17.33 -0.41
N ALA A 747 7.24 -16.57 -0.04
CA ALA A 747 7.20 -15.11 -0.05
C ALA A 747 6.98 -14.55 -1.45
N LEU A 748 7.68 -15.08 -2.46
CA LEU A 748 7.48 -14.68 -3.84
C LEU A 748 6.08 -15.03 -4.35
N ASN A 749 5.59 -16.24 -4.08
CA ASN A 749 4.26 -16.68 -4.50
C ASN A 749 3.15 -15.84 -3.84
N PHE A 750 3.35 -15.38 -2.59
CA PHE A 750 2.43 -14.47 -1.93
C PHE A 750 2.29 -13.15 -2.72
N ILE A 751 3.39 -12.55 -3.13
CA ILE A 751 3.38 -11.34 -3.95
C ILE A 751 2.74 -11.60 -5.33
N LEU A 752 2.93 -12.79 -5.87
CA LEU A 752 2.47 -13.14 -7.22
C LEU A 752 1.04 -13.72 -7.28
N GLY A 753 0.25 -13.66 -6.19
CA GLY A 753 -1.17 -14.01 -6.22
C GLY A 753 -1.63 -15.08 -5.21
N CYS A 754 -0.72 -15.70 -4.45
CA CYS A 754 -1.07 -16.67 -3.41
C CYS A 754 -1.27 -15.95 -2.06
N HIS A 755 -2.32 -15.15 -1.94
CA HIS A 755 -2.66 -14.32 -0.77
C HIS A 755 -4.19 -14.35 -0.52
N PRO A 756 -4.69 -13.91 0.66
CA PRO A 756 -6.11 -14.02 1.00
C PRO A 756 -7.00 -13.07 0.17
N GLY A 757 -8.28 -13.42 0.09
CA GLY A 757 -9.33 -12.64 -0.56
C GLY A 757 -9.71 -13.16 -1.93
N SER A 758 -10.83 -12.65 -2.44
CA SER A 758 -11.42 -13.11 -3.72
C SER A 758 -10.63 -12.66 -4.95
N ASN A 759 -9.84 -11.60 -4.84
CA ASN A 759 -8.97 -11.12 -5.89
C ASN A 759 -7.56 -11.68 -5.66
N SER A 760 -7.11 -12.56 -6.54
CA SER A 760 -5.80 -13.21 -6.51
C SER A 760 -4.79 -12.57 -7.50
N ALA A 761 -4.93 -11.29 -7.80
CA ALA A 761 -4.02 -10.56 -8.67
C ALA A 761 -2.60 -10.52 -8.07
N SER A 762 -1.59 -10.59 -8.93
CA SER A 762 -0.22 -10.28 -8.53
C SER A 762 -0.12 -8.85 -7.99
N PHE A 763 0.62 -8.63 -6.92
CA PHE A 763 0.89 -7.28 -6.40
C PHE A 763 1.90 -6.51 -7.27
N ALA A 764 2.68 -7.22 -8.09
CA ALA A 764 3.60 -6.60 -9.04
C ALA A 764 2.84 -6.15 -10.30
N SER A 765 2.69 -4.85 -10.46
CA SER A 765 1.95 -4.22 -11.58
C SER A 765 2.48 -4.70 -12.93
N GLY A 766 1.58 -5.17 -13.79
CA GLY A 766 1.92 -5.67 -15.13
C GLY A 766 2.59 -7.04 -15.16
N VAL A 767 2.67 -7.76 -14.03
CA VAL A 767 3.36 -9.06 -13.94
C VAL A 767 2.39 -10.19 -13.65
N GLY A 768 2.43 -11.23 -14.47
CA GLY A 768 1.59 -12.42 -14.34
C GLY A 768 0.33 -12.39 -15.19
N ALA A 769 -0.51 -13.41 -15.07
CA ALA A 769 -1.75 -13.54 -15.83
C ALA A 769 -2.79 -12.46 -15.47
N HIS A 770 -2.78 -12.02 -14.22
CA HIS A 770 -3.57 -10.93 -13.69
C HIS A 770 -2.76 -10.20 -12.62
N SER A 771 -2.71 -8.88 -12.67
CA SER A 771 -1.98 -8.08 -11.70
C SER A 771 -2.81 -6.91 -11.21
N ALA A 772 -2.60 -6.51 -9.96
CA ALA A 772 -3.00 -5.20 -9.49
C ALA A 772 -2.27 -4.10 -10.27
N THR A 773 -2.81 -2.90 -10.26
CA THR A 773 -2.25 -1.74 -10.92
C THR A 773 -1.81 -0.74 -9.87
N VAL A 774 -0.57 -0.28 -9.95
CA VAL A 774 -0.10 0.85 -9.17
C VAL A 774 -0.95 2.07 -9.52
N ALA A 775 -1.65 2.61 -8.56
CA ALA A 775 -2.66 3.64 -8.79
C ALA A 775 -2.47 4.91 -7.95
N TYR A 776 -1.33 5.06 -7.30
CA TYR A 776 -0.91 6.24 -6.56
C TYR A 776 0.38 6.78 -7.17
N GLY A 777 0.49 8.08 -7.35
CA GLY A 777 1.63 8.69 -8.03
C GLY A 777 1.34 9.07 -9.48
N LEU A 778 2.31 8.89 -10.36
CA LEU A 778 2.26 9.40 -11.73
C LEU A 778 1.16 8.84 -12.62
N ASN A 779 0.57 7.71 -12.28
CA ASN A 779 -0.51 7.10 -13.06
C ASN A 779 -1.91 7.27 -12.47
N ARG A 780 -2.07 8.05 -11.40
CA ARG A 780 -3.38 8.16 -10.71
C ARG A 780 -4.43 8.96 -11.45
N ALA A 781 -4.07 9.70 -12.48
CA ALA A 781 -4.98 10.50 -13.29
C ALA A 781 -5.46 9.83 -14.57
N ASP A 782 -4.92 8.71 -14.96
CA ASP A 782 -5.29 7.99 -16.16
C ASP A 782 -5.48 6.48 -15.91
N TRP A 783 -5.87 5.75 -16.95
CA TRP A 783 -6.12 4.31 -16.90
C TRP A 783 -4.90 3.46 -17.27
N SER A 784 -3.78 4.09 -17.49
CA SER A 784 -2.51 3.40 -17.69
C SER A 784 -1.94 2.91 -16.36
N TYR A 785 -0.92 2.11 -16.41
CA TYR A 785 -0.20 1.62 -15.25
C TYR A 785 1.30 1.68 -15.48
N ILE A 786 2.05 1.74 -14.39
CA ILE A 786 3.51 1.65 -14.42
C ILE A 786 3.89 0.21 -14.10
N PRO A 787 4.45 -0.55 -15.04
CA PRO A 787 4.89 -1.91 -14.78
C PRO A 787 6.00 -1.96 -13.73
N GLY A 788 6.01 -3.00 -12.90
CA GLY A 788 7.09 -3.27 -11.94
C GLY A 788 6.94 -2.63 -10.56
N GLY A 789 6.05 -1.64 -10.40
CA GLY A 789 5.68 -1.17 -9.06
C GLY A 789 4.94 -2.25 -8.29
N VAL A 790 5.23 -2.42 -7.01
CA VAL A 790 4.57 -3.43 -6.18
C VAL A 790 3.66 -2.75 -5.17
N VAL A 791 2.37 -3.00 -5.29
CA VAL A 791 1.37 -2.40 -4.41
C VAL A 791 1.45 -2.96 -2.99
N SER A 792 0.91 -2.21 -2.04
CA SER A 792 0.75 -2.64 -0.65
C SER A 792 -0.01 -3.97 -0.54
N GLY A 793 -1.00 -4.18 -1.41
CA GLY A 793 -1.67 -5.46 -1.58
C GLY A 793 -2.90 -5.64 -0.71
N THR A 794 -3.24 -6.90 -0.45
CA THR A 794 -4.46 -7.27 0.26
C THR A 794 -4.51 -6.67 1.66
N ALA A 795 -5.50 -5.81 1.89
CA ALA A 795 -5.78 -5.17 3.16
C ALA A 795 -6.77 -5.99 4.01
N LEU A 796 -6.73 -5.76 5.32
CA LEU A 796 -7.75 -6.24 6.23
C LEU A 796 -8.75 -5.13 6.50
N ILE A 797 -9.99 -5.32 6.05
CA ILE A 797 -11.13 -4.54 6.52
C ILE A 797 -11.62 -5.23 7.79
N ARG A 798 -11.37 -4.61 8.92
CA ARG A 798 -11.66 -5.22 10.22
C ARG A 798 -13.14 -5.53 10.43
N PRO A 799 -13.46 -6.63 11.14
CA PRO A 799 -12.50 -7.45 11.88
C PRO A 799 -11.81 -8.54 11.04
N ASP A 800 -12.33 -8.95 9.90
CA ASP A 800 -11.94 -10.23 9.28
C ASP A 800 -12.00 -10.30 7.76
N PHE A 801 -12.33 -9.19 7.05
CA PHE A 801 -12.53 -9.21 5.61
C PHE A 801 -11.25 -8.86 4.84
N PRO A 802 -10.61 -9.82 4.14
CA PRO A 802 -9.48 -9.54 3.28
C PRO A 802 -9.96 -8.97 1.94
N GLU A 803 -9.35 -7.88 1.49
CA GLU A 803 -9.75 -7.19 0.27
C GLU A 803 -8.54 -6.69 -0.51
N LEU A 804 -8.55 -6.88 -1.82
CA LEU A 804 -7.66 -6.23 -2.76
C LEU A 804 -8.51 -5.50 -3.79
N LEU A 805 -8.60 -4.19 -3.66
CA LEU A 805 -9.15 -3.31 -4.68
C LEU A 805 -8.07 -2.97 -5.72
N GLU A 806 -8.52 -2.60 -6.92
CA GLU A 806 -7.65 -2.18 -8.01
C GLU A 806 -8.03 -0.77 -8.46
N PHE A 807 -7.23 -0.20 -9.37
CA PHE A 807 -7.58 1.09 -9.98
C PHE A 807 -9.04 1.06 -10.50
N PRO A 808 -9.86 2.08 -10.26
CA PRO A 808 -9.58 3.44 -9.79
C PRO A 808 -9.54 3.66 -8.27
N PHE A 809 -9.33 2.64 -7.45
CA PHE A 809 -9.00 2.85 -6.04
C PHE A 809 -7.55 3.33 -5.94
N LEU A 810 -7.32 4.51 -5.39
CA LEU A 810 -6.06 5.26 -5.56
C LEU A 810 -5.14 5.27 -4.35
N TRP A 811 -5.46 4.53 -3.30
CA TRP A 811 -4.71 4.60 -2.06
C TRP A 811 -4.55 3.23 -1.40
N GLN A 812 -3.75 3.14 -0.34
CA GLN A 812 -3.60 1.95 0.48
C GLN A 812 -3.26 0.68 -0.33
N GLN A 813 -4.25 -0.12 -0.67
CA GLN A 813 -4.08 -1.41 -1.35
C GLN A 813 -3.36 -1.31 -2.71
N THR A 814 -3.46 -0.16 -3.37
CA THR A 814 -2.87 0.10 -4.71
C THR A 814 -1.70 1.07 -4.67
N GLU A 815 -1.31 1.53 -3.48
CA GLU A 815 -0.18 2.43 -3.31
C GLU A 815 1.14 1.66 -3.39
N TYR A 816 2.15 2.33 -3.91
CA TYR A 816 3.55 1.93 -3.82
C TYR A 816 4.32 2.90 -2.92
N VAL A 817 5.43 2.42 -2.36
CA VAL A 817 6.43 3.24 -1.68
C VAL A 817 7.80 2.79 -2.15
N LEU A 818 8.62 3.72 -2.58
CA LEU A 818 10.01 3.45 -2.97
C LEU A 818 10.79 2.85 -1.78
N GLY A 819 11.65 1.90 -2.05
CA GLY A 819 12.40 1.18 -1.00
C GLY A 819 11.60 0.14 -0.21
N GLY A 820 10.29 0.03 -0.46
CA GLY A 820 9.41 -0.97 0.16
C GLY A 820 8.66 -1.83 -0.84
N GLY A 821 8.47 -1.35 -2.05
CA GLY A 821 7.51 -1.91 -2.99
C GLY A 821 8.02 -2.23 -4.39
N SER A 822 9.28 -2.57 -4.60
CA SER A 822 9.76 -2.91 -5.95
C SER A 822 11.06 -3.71 -5.97
N SER A 823 12.17 -3.16 -5.51
CA SER A 823 13.48 -3.80 -5.64
C SER A 823 13.64 -5.02 -4.75
N HIS A 824 12.98 -5.09 -3.61
CA HIS A 824 12.92 -6.33 -2.83
C HIS A 824 12.23 -7.46 -3.62
N TYR A 825 11.15 -7.15 -4.34
CA TYR A 825 10.49 -8.10 -5.23
C TYR A 825 11.41 -8.54 -6.37
N MET A 826 12.09 -7.61 -7.05
CA MET A 826 13.08 -7.92 -8.06
C MET A 826 14.15 -8.87 -7.52
N PHE A 827 14.71 -8.57 -6.34
CA PHE A 827 15.67 -9.41 -5.66
C PHE A 827 15.12 -10.83 -5.43
N LEU A 828 13.85 -10.95 -4.96
CA LEU A 828 13.23 -12.26 -4.71
C LEU A 828 13.07 -13.10 -5.97
N VAL A 829 12.71 -12.49 -7.10
CA VAL A 829 12.60 -13.21 -8.37
C VAL A 829 13.97 -13.72 -8.80
N LEU A 830 15.01 -12.88 -8.70
CA LEU A 830 16.38 -13.27 -9.00
C LEU A 830 16.87 -14.40 -8.07
N ALA A 831 16.55 -14.30 -6.78
CA ALA A 831 16.86 -15.35 -5.79
C ALA A 831 16.14 -16.67 -6.09
N ALA A 832 14.88 -16.62 -6.52
CA ALA A 832 14.09 -17.78 -6.90
C ALA A 832 14.67 -18.48 -8.14
N SER A 833 15.10 -17.71 -9.14
CA SER A 833 15.64 -18.23 -10.41
C SER A 833 17.10 -18.69 -10.32
N SER A 834 17.85 -18.24 -9.32
CA SER A 834 19.25 -18.63 -9.15
C SER A 834 19.40 -20.06 -8.65
N GLU A 835 20.06 -20.91 -9.43
CA GLU A 835 20.42 -22.29 -9.03
C GLU A 835 21.68 -22.34 -8.16
N LYS A 836 22.51 -21.30 -8.17
CA LYS A 836 23.79 -21.25 -7.48
C LYS A 836 23.67 -20.40 -6.21
N GLY A 837 24.20 -20.90 -5.10
CA GLY A 837 24.49 -20.06 -3.93
C GLY A 837 25.33 -18.85 -4.33
N SER A 838 25.15 -17.74 -3.66
CA SER A 838 25.85 -16.48 -3.97
C SER A 838 27.36 -16.65 -3.97
N LYS A 839 28.04 -15.96 -4.87
CA LYS A 839 29.44 -15.67 -4.66
C LYS A 839 29.53 -14.68 -3.50
N LEU A 840 30.29 -15.05 -2.46
CA LEU A 840 30.61 -14.09 -1.41
C LEU A 840 31.30 -12.88 -2.04
N PRO A 841 31.06 -11.66 -1.50
CA PRO A 841 31.86 -10.52 -1.91
C PRO A 841 33.33 -10.86 -1.66
N GLU A 842 34.16 -10.72 -2.70
CA GLU A 842 35.60 -10.81 -2.54
C GLU A 842 36.03 -9.59 -1.71
N LEU A 843 36.53 -9.85 -0.51
CA LEU A 843 37.17 -8.78 0.26
C LEU A 843 38.31 -8.19 -0.57
N PRO A 844 38.55 -6.87 -0.50
CA PRO A 844 39.70 -6.27 -1.14
C PRO A 844 40.97 -7.03 -0.73
N ALA A 845 41.80 -7.42 -1.70
CA ALA A 845 43.12 -7.93 -1.41
C ALA A 845 43.95 -6.79 -0.78
N ASP A 846 44.71 -7.12 0.29
CA ASP A 846 45.59 -6.20 0.98
C ASP A 846 46.57 -5.49 0.03
#